data_01c41150f8226a837c960eaa7b015096
#
_entry.id   01c41150f8226a837c960eaa7b015096
#
_cell.length_a   1.000
_cell.length_b   1.000
_cell.length_c   1.000
_cell.angle_alpha   90.00
_cell.angle_beta   90.00
_cell.angle_gamma   90.00
#
_symmetry.space_group_name_H-M   'P 1'
#
loop_
_entity.id
_entity.type
_entity.pdbx_description
1 polymer ?
#
loop_
_entity_poly.entity_id
_entity_poly.type
_entity_poly.pdbx_seq_one_letter_code
_entity_poly.pdbx_strand_id
1 'polypeptide(L)'
;MKRLMIAVLCLTLVLFGCSRKQTAATTAAPEVPFGNYIQPAESFAGGSGTQEDPFQIETVRQLALLAEVINRNYDVEHYDDEQLYRYGYYVLTADIVLNDPADFDTWQEAAPQYAWEPIGCKGEDGLLYEFRGVFDGRGHTVSGLYLPGDVHTEGGGLFGRVSKATVCNVSIADSLLIAADEEEAGLLAAQCSNSVIQNCQVSGRVSLRNTYYGGGVIGYAGGKNAKLKDCSFSGSLTAQAVSGQVGGVCGYLACPAEGLENHGALELKDSPFCDLGGIAGAVSRCALTRSSNSGSVTARTEAGSVGGICGQLSAGLTWQQDGNVDTVAATEISGCVNSGRITADSSEQVGGIAGSGFNCFRDCGQVTLRDCGNTGTVTGLSKVGGIVGELYLEYSAYQIENCENAGSVEGQSRVGGVAGSVGVNKGPSAMDGCENRGSVTAAEDAGGILGWGVDMNLDWQKETDSGALSILRCRNSGAVTVDSGTAGGILGRLMHPGGAFAVDISRCENTGTVHSTGSGRLGGILGGCTAGYVIGRDEGAACYIRYCVNGGTLSYGDAAVNAAAPAPAAGGDDQTLNATEKALSTMSGSAAGGIVGASFQTVVESCLNRGQILLSTGTTPIRNYAEHSAVSGESATVFVGNIYGLFLYSPTDPENAFEREHITDCAYTGGFDAPAYAPFLQEESPVISGNRRISEEEARTLAEEMLR
;
A
#
# COMPACT_ATOMS: atom_id res chain seq x y z
N MET A 1 8.32 33.56 -9.97
CA MET A 1 9.70 33.08 -10.08
C MET A 1 9.95 31.77 -9.32
N LYS A 2 9.34 31.51 -8.16
CA LYS A 2 9.51 30.21 -7.42
C LYS A 2 8.85 28.99 -8.09
N ARG A 3 7.79 29.17 -8.87
CA ARG A 3 7.13 28.05 -9.60
C ARG A 3 7.92 27.53 -10.83
N LEU A 4 8.87 28.30 -11.30
CA LEU A 4 9.76 27.90 -12.41
C LEU A 4 10.97 27.09 -11.89
N MET A 5 11.33 27.24 -10.61
CA MET A 5 12.46 26.51 -10.02
C MET A 5 12.12 25.03 -9.70
N ILE A 6 10.88 24.70 -9.36
CA ILE A 6 10.48 23.31 -9.04
C ILE A 6 10.37 22.49 -10.34
N ALA A 7 9.85 23.06 -11.41
CA ALA A 7 9.81 22.39 -12.72
C ALA A 7 11.22 22.19 -13.33
N VAL A 8 12.16 23.09 -13.02
CA VAL A 8 13.55 22.97 -13.47
C VAL A 8 14.33 21.97 -12.61
N LEU A 9 13.96 21.81 -11.33
CA LEU A 9 14.62 20.81 -10.45
C LEU A 9 14.23 19.38 -10.83
N CYS A 10 12.99 19.13 -11.23
CA CYS A 10 12.57 17.83 -11.77
C CYS A 10 13.19 17.51 -13.14
N LEU A 11 13.48 18.53 -13.95
CA LEU A 11 14.10 18.34 -15.27
C LEU A 11 15.64 18.23 -15.21
N THR A 12 16.28 18.76 -14.15
CA THR A 12 17.73 18.69 -13.99
C THR A 12 18.20 17.41 -13.27
N LEU A 13 17.33 16.69 -12.57
CA LEU A 13 17.65 15.36 -11.99
C LEU A 13 17.69 14.24 -13.05
N VAL A 14 17.10 14.46 -14.23
CA VAL A 14 17.17 13.50 -15.35
C VAL A 14 18.48 13.59 -16.13
N LEU A 15 19.32 14.61 -15.92
CA LEU A 15 20.53 14.85 -16.73
C LEU A 15 21.89 14.61 -16.00
N PHE A 16 21.91 14.22 -14.72
CA PHE A 16 23.15 13.97 -13.98
C PHE A 16 23.15 12.64 -13.22
N GLY A 17 23.09 11.53 -13.93
CA GLY A 17 23.11 10.21 -13.31
C GLY A 17 23.70 9.08 -14.15
N CYS A 18 24.52 9.36 -15.16
CA CYS A 18 25.28 8.29 -15.85
C CYS A 18 26.76 8.40 -15.54
N SER A 19 27.16 7.95 -14.35
CA SER A 19 28.54 7.54 -14.10
C SER A 19 28.56 6.02 -13.89
N ARG A 20 28.88 5.30 -14.99
CA ARG A 20 29.09 3.86 -14.97
C ARG A 20 30.13 3.48 -13.91
N LYS A 21 29.68 2.95 -12.78
CA LYS A 21 30.50 2.01 -12.00
C LYS A 21 30.24 0.61 -12.55
N GLN A 22 31.26 0.03 -13.15
CA GLN A 22 31.29 -1.40 -13.44
C GLN A 22 31.13 -2.18 -12.14
N THR A 23 29.98 -2.82 -11.97
CA THR A 23 29.74 -3.81 -10.92
C THR A 23 29.61 -5.18 -11.56
N ALA A 24 30.31 -6.11 -10.97
CA ALA A 24 30.29 -7.56 -11.06
C ALA A 24 29.50 -8.21 -12.21
N ALA A 25 30.19 -9.06 -12.94
CA ALA A 25 29.66 -9.92 -13.98
C ALA A 25 28.35 -10.63 -13.52
N THR A 26 27.22 -10.11 -13.94
CA THR A 26 26.00 -10.90 -14.07
C THR A 26 26.24 -11.83 -15.24
N THR A 27 26.08 -13.13 -15.03
CA THR A 27 26.02 -14.11 -16.10
C THR A 27 24.97 -13.63 -17.11
N ALA A 28 25.42 -13.26 -18.31
CA ALA A 28 24.53 -12.95 -19.42
C ALA A 28 23.64 -14.18 -19.65
N ALA A 29 22.36 -13.95 -19.97
CA ALA A 29 21.49 -15.03 -20.41
C ALA A 29 22.17 -15.78 -21.57
N PRO A 30 22.03 -17.13 -21.66
CA PRO A 30 22.62 -17.87 -22.72
C PRO A 30 22.11 -17.36 -24.08
N GLU A 31 23.02 -16.98 -24.97
CA GLU A 31 22.68 -16.48 -26.29
C GLU A 31 22.04 -17.63 -27.13
N VAL A 32 20.76 -17.48 -27.47
CA VAL A 32 20.18 -18.28 -28.54
C VAL A 32 20.69 -17.71 -29.86
N PRO A 33 21.27 -18.53 -30.78
CA PRO A 33 21.68 -18.02 -32.07
C PRO A 33 20.51 -17.33 -32.78
N PHE A 34 20.72 -16.12 -33.25
CA PHE A 34 19.76 -15.36 -34.03
C PHE A 34 19.23 -16.23 -35.20
N GLY A 35 17.93 -16.56 -35.18
CA GLY A 35 17.31 -17.38 -36.26
C GLY A 35 16.77 -18.75 -35.83
N ASN A 36 16.78 -19.13 -34.56
CA ASN A 36 16.21 -20.41 -34.12
C ASN A 36 14.73 -20.27 -33.75
N TYR A 37 13.92 -19.72 -34.66
CA TYR A 37 12.46 -19.67 -34.51
C TYR A 37 11.80 -20.90 -35.16
N ILE A 38 10.60 -21.23 -34.67
CA ILE A 38 9.77 -22.29 -35.28
C ILE A 38 9.36 -21.87 -36.68
N GLN A 39 9.60 -22.72 -37.67
CA GLN A 39 9.12 -22.50 -39.04
C GLN A 39 7.59 -22.60 -39.07
N PRO A 40 6.87 -21.59 -39.58
CA PRO A 40 5.43 -21.60 -39.68
C PRO A 40 4.89 -22.76 -40.51
N ALA A 41 3.66 -23.17 -40.29
CA ALA A 41 2.93 -24.09 -41.17
C ALA A 41 2.49 -23.37 -42.46
N GLU A 42 2.16 -24.09 -43.49
CA GLU A 42 1.61 -23.53 -44.74
C GLU A 42 0.12 -23.09 -44.56
N SER A 43 -0.60 -23.72 -43.62
CA SER A 43 -2.01 -23.43 -43.34
C SER A 43 -2.39 -23.81 -41.92
N PHE A 44 -3.49 -23.25 -41.44
CA PHE A 44 -4.19 -23.69 -40.21
C PHE A 44 -4.78 -25.10 -40.42
N ALA A 45 -5.10 -25.81 -39.35
CA ALA A 45 -5.68 -27.16 -39.40
C ALA A 45 -7.08 -27.16 -40.03
N GLY A 46 -7.78 -26.05 -39.96
CA GLY A 46 -9.11 -25.86 -40.55
C GLY A 46 -9.68 -24.49 -40.17
N GLY A 47 -10.92 -24.27 -40.62
CA GLY A 47 -11.66 -23.03 -40.37
C GLY A 47 -11.40 -21.96 -41.42
N SER A 48 -12.33 -20.97 -41.43
CA SER A 48 -12.31 -19.82 -42.34
C SER A 48 -12.04 -18.50 -41.62
N GLY A 49 -11.77 -18.55 -40.29
CA GLY A 49 -11.47 -17.37 -39.48
C GLY A 49 -12.68 -16.56 -39.07
N THR A 50 -13.91 -17.06 -39.31
CA THR A 50 -15.15 -16.45 -38.84
C THR A 50 -15.53 -16.93 -37.43
N GLN A 51 -16.47 -16.29 -36.80
CA GLN A 51 -16.97 -16.70 -35.47
C GLN A 51 -17.60 -18.10 -35.50
N GLU A 52 -18.29 -18.43 -36.57
CA GLU A 52 -18.95 -19.73 -36.81
C GLU A 52 -17.98 -20.84 -37.21
N ASP A 53 -16.89 -20.47 -37.86
CA ASP A 53 -15.87 -21.40 -38.37
C ASP A 53 -14.46 -20.83 -38.12
N PRO A 54 -13.99 -20.79 -36.83
CA PRO A 54 -12.72 -20.22 -36.47
C PRO A 54 -11.52 -21.02 -37.02
N PHE A 55 -10.42 -20.34 -37.28
CA PHE A 55 -9.14 -20.99 -37.59
C PHE A 55 -8.71 -21.94 -36.47
N GLN A 56 -8.35 -23.15 -36.81
CA GLN A 56 -7.99 -24.21 -35.87
C GLN A 56 -6.47 -24.35 -35.78
N ILE A 57 -5.95 -24.34 -34.56
CA ILE A 57 -4.53 -24.46 -34.23
C ILE A 57 -4.34 -25.72 -33.38
N GLU A 58 -3.62 -26.71 -33.91
CA GLU A 58 -3.34 -27.97 -33.22
C GLU A 58 -1.83 -28.27 -33.10
N THR A 59 -0.98 -27.45 -33.73
CA THR A 59 0.48 -27.63 -33.71
C THR A 59 1.21 -26.33 -33.45
N VAL A 60 2.42 -26.41 -32.90
CA VAL A 60 3.30 -25.24 -32.68
C VAL A 60 3.60 -24.50 -34.00
N ARG A 61 3.70 -25.19 -35.15
CA ARG A 61 3.92 -24.56 -36.45
C ARG A 61 2.72 -23.73 -36.90
N GLN A 62 1.50 -24.12 -36.56
CA GLN A 62 0.29 -23.32 -36.84
C GLN A 62 0.18 -22.12 -35.87
N LEU A 63 0.63 -22.25 -34.62
CA LEU A 63 0.73 -21.12 -33.73
C LEU A 63 1.79 -20.12 -34.22
N ALA A 64 2.92 -20.59 -34.75
CA ALA A 64 3.92 -19.74 -35.39
C ALA A 64 3.39 -19.10 -36.69
N LEU A 65 2.51 -19.78 -37.44
CA LEU A 65 1.82 -19.18 -38.61
C LEU A 65 0.95 -17.98 -38.15
N LEU A 66 0.24 -18.10 -37.02
CA LEU A 66 -0.52 -16.94 -36.46
C LEU A 66 0.42 -15.77 -36.19
N ALA A 67 1.57 -15.99 -35.55
CA ALA A 67 2.54 -14.93 -35.30
C ALA A 67 3.02 -14.30 -36.63
N GLU A 68 3.37 -15.12 -37.59
CA GLU A 68 3.83 -14.67 -38.91
C GLU A 68 2.78 -13.80 -39.63
N VAL A 69 1.54 -14.23 -39.72
CA VAL A 69 0.50 -13.49 -40.46
C VAL A 69 0.07 -12.19 -39.73
N ILE A 70 0.22 -12.13 -38.41
CA ILE A 70 -0.06 -10.88 -37.66
C ILE A 70 1.12 -9.90 -37.77
N ASN A 71 2.35 -10.39 -37.76
CA ASN A 71 3.57 -9.55 -37.70
C ASN A 71 4.05 -9.09 -39.09
N ARG A 72 3.30 -9.37 -40.15
CA ARG A 72 3.61 -8.92 -41.52
C ARG A 72 3.00 -7.59 -41.86
N ASN A 73 3.72 -6.81 -42.63
CA ASN A 73 3.17 -5.63 -43.32
C ASN A 73 2.50 -6.08 -44.61
N TYR A 74 1.17 -6.07 -44.67
CA TYR A 74 0.43 -6.30 -45.90
C TYR A 74 0.34 -4.98 -46.70
N ASP A 75 0.72 -5.03 -47.95
CA ASP A 75 0.51 -3.92 -48.87
C ASP A 75 -0.96 -3.87 -49.33
N VAL A 76 -1.27 -2.89 -50.19
CA VAL A 76 -2.64 -2.67 -50.69
C VAL A 76 -3.22 -3.87 -51.44
N GLU A 77 -2.36 -4.75 -52.00
CA GLU A 77 -2.80 -5.92 -52.75
C GLU A 77 -3.27 -7.05 -51.81
N HIS A 78 -2.83 -7.07 -50.54
CA HIS A 78 -3.16 -8.07 -49.53
C HIS A 78 -4.07 -7.56 -48.41
N TYR A 79 -4.75 -6.41 -48.63
CA TYR A 79 -5.58 -5.76 -47.60
C TYR A 79 -6.68 -6.68 -47.06
N ASP A 80 -7.32 -7.48 -47.90
CA ASP A 80 -8.38 -8.41 -47.47
C ASP A 80 -7.82 -9.53 -46.58
N ASP A 81 -6.61 -10.03 -46.89
CA ASP A 81 -5.93 -11.04 -46.09
C ASP A 81 -5.51 -10.45 -44.71
N GLU A 82 -5.05 -9.20 -44.66
CA GLU A 82 -4.75 -8.51 -43.40
C GLU A 82 -6.01 -8.41 -42.52
N GLN A 83 -7.14 -7.99 -43.08
CA GLN A 83 -8.40 -7.91 -42.34
C GLN A 83 -8.84 -9.30 -41.85
N LEU A 84 -8.71 -10.33 -42.67
CA LEU A 84 -9.08 -11.68 -42.30
C LEU A 84 -8.25 -12.20 -41.12
N TYR A 85 -6.94 -12.06 -41.14
CA TYR A 85 -6.08 -12.60 -40.09
C TYR A 85 -6.03 -11.72 -38.86
N ARG A 86 -5.91 -10.43 -38.98
CA ARG A 86 -5.81 -9.48 -37.82
C ARG A 86 -7.05 -9.47 -36.94
N TYR A 87 -8.23 -9.62 -37.55
CA TYR A 87 -9.53 -9.60 -36.85
C TYR A 87 -10.17 -10.99 -36.77
N GLY A 88 -9.46 -12.04 -37.18
CA GLY A 88 -9.96 -13.41 -37.23
C GLY A 88 -10.25 -14.03 -35.89
N TYR A 89 -11.02 -15.13 -35.95
CA TYR A 89 -11.31 -15.98 -34.80
C TYR A 89 -10.39 -17.20 -34.84
N TYR A 90 -9.74 -17.48 -33.70
CA TYR A 90 -8.77 -18.58 -33.56
C TYR A 90 -9.09 -19.43 -32.34
N VAL A 91 -8.96 -20.73 -32.49
CA VAL A 91 -9.16 -21.70 -31.41
C VAL A 91 -8.02 -22.69 -31.34
N LEU A 92 -7.57 -23.03 -30.14
CA LEU A 92 -6.73 -24.19 -29.93
C LEU A 92 -7.58 -25.46 -29.98
N THR A 93 -7.10 -26.51 -30.60
CA THR A 93 -7.75 -27.82 -30.66
C THR A 93 -6.89 -28.95 -30.06
N ALA A 94 -5.67 -28.58 -29.60
CA ALA A 94 -4.76 -29.44 -28.86
C ALA A 94 -3.84 -28.61 -27.96
N ASP A 95 -3.20 -29.25 -27.00
CA ASP A 95 -2.11 -28.65 -26.24
C ASP A 95 -0.90 -28.43 -27.14
N ILE A 96 -0.24 -27.29 -26.98
CA ILE A 96 0.89 -26.88 -27.82
C ILE A 96 2.18 -26.93 -26.98
N VAL A 97 3.20 -27.63 -27.47
CA VAL A 97 4.52 -27.67 -26.82
C VAL A 97 5.55 -27.09 -27.79
N LEU A 98 6.19 -25.98 -27.38
CA LEU A 98 7.23 -25.31 -28.15
C LEU A 98 8.60 -25.97 -27.95
N ASN A 99 9.02 -26.07 -26.70
CA ASN A 99 10.22 -26.75 -26.24
C ASN A 99 9.84 -27.81 -25.21
N ASP A 100 10.58 -28.94 -25.18
CA ASP A 100 10.37 -29.98 -24.18
C ASP A 100 10.61 -29.40 -22.78
N PRO A 101 9.62 -29.40 -21.88
CA PRO A 101 9.77 -28.83 -20.54
C PRO A 101 10.62 -29.68 -19.58
N ALA A 102 11.10 -30.87 -20.01
CA ALA A 102 11.91 -31.73 -19.13
C ALA A 102 13.16 -31.05 -18.59
N ASP A 103 13.73 -30.10 -19.33
CA ASP A 103 14.93 -29.34 -18.95
C ASP A 103 14.60 -27.89 -18.53
N PHE A 104 13.34 -27.56 -18.27
CA PHE A 104 12.88 -26.20 -17.95
C PHE A 104 13.68 -25.54 -16.81
N ASP A 105 14.09 -26.32 -15.81
CA ASP A 105 14.86 -25.81 -14.67
C ASP A 105 16.23 -25.25 -15.04
N THR A 106 16.79 -25.66 -16.18
CA THR A 106 18.13 -25.26 -16.64
C THR A 106 18.11 -24.10 -17.65
N TRP A 107 16.97 -23.65 -18.13
CA TRP A 107 16.88 -22.70 -19.26
C TRP A 107 17.46 -21.31 -18.99
N GLN A 108 17.66 -20.95 -17.73
CA GLN A 108 18.40 -19.73 -17.37
C GLN A 108 19.91 -19.86 -17.63
N GLU A 109 20.44 -21.08 -17.62
CA GLU A 109 21.86 -21.40 -17.83
C GLU A 109 22.12 -21.94 -19.25
N ALA A 110 21.19 -22.73 -19.77
CA ALA A 110 21.25 -23.34 -21.08
C ALA A 110 19.94 -23.15 -21.84
N ALA A 111 19.93 -22.22 -22.79
CA ALA A 111 18.75 -21.90 -23.59
C ALA A 111 18.19 -23.16 -24.32
N PRO A 112 16.85 -23.31 -24.41
CA PRO A 112 16.23 -24.35 -25.16
C PRO A 112 16.43 -24.13 -26.67
N GLN A 113 15.99 -25.09 -27.49
CA GLN A 113 16.26 -25.08 -28.92
C GLN A 113 15.60 -23.92 -29.68
N TYR A 114 14.38 -23.52 -29.28
CA TYR A 114 13.58 -22.56 -30.02
C TYR A 114 13.19 -21.37 -29.14
N ALA A 115 13.39 -20.15 -29.67
CA ALA A 115 12.79 -18.92 -29.14
C ALA A 115 11.37 -18.76 -29.71
N TRP A 116 10.55 -18.05 -28.96
CA TRP A 116 9.22 -17.65 -29.39
C TRP A 116 9.21 -16.21 -29.91
N GLU A 117 8.58 -16.02 -31.07
CA GLU A 117 8.27 -14.69 -31.62
C GLU A 117 6.83 -14.30 -31.18
N PRO A 118 6.63 -13.21 -30.40
CA PRO A 118 5.32 -12.83 -29.90
C PRO A 118 4.33 -12.52 -31.04
N ILE A 119 3.07 -12.92 -30.84
CA ILE A 119 1.97 -12.57 -31.75
C ILE A 119 1.64 -11.07 -31.55
N GLY A 120 1.81 -10.25 -32.58
CA GLY A 120 1.61 -8.81 -32.50
C GLY A 120 2.77 -8.10 -31.82
N CYS A 121 3.92 -8.07 -32.46
CA CYS A 121 5.12 -7.38 -32.01
C CYS A 121 5.65 -6.41 -33.06
N LYS A 122 6.85 -5.88 -32.86
CA LYS A 122 7.53 -5.05 -33.87
C LYS A 122 8.04 -5.95 -34.99
N GLY A 123 7.62 -5.66 -36.21
CA GLY A 123 8.07 -6.37 -37.39
C GLY A 123 9.49 -5.96 -37.84
N GLU A 124 10.06 -6.73 -38.80
CA GLU A 124 11.37 -6.43 -39.40
C GLU A 124 11.43 -5.04 -40.07
N ASP A 125 10.30 -4.53 -40.50
CA ASP A 125 10.15 -3.16 -41.06
C ASP A 125 10.14 -2.06 -40.03
N GLY A 126 10.20 -2.39 -38.72
CA GLY A 126 10.17 -1.47 -37.60
C GLY A 126 8.78 -0.97 -37.23
N LEU A 127 7.71 -1.48 -37.85
CA LEU A 127 6.33 -1.14 -37.50
C LEU A 127 5.83 -2.02 -36.35
N LEU A 128 4.91 -1.47 -35.55
CA LEU A 128 4.25 -2.19 -34.48
C LEU A 128 2.97 -2.84 -34.97
N TYR A 129 2.85 -4.12 -34.77
CA TYR A 129 1.67 -4.91 -35.12
C TYR A 129 0.90 -5.28 -33.88
N GLU A 130 -0.42 -5.43 -34.00
CA GLU A 130 -1.32 -5.73 -32.90
C GLU A 130 -2.28 -6.85 -33.30
N PHE A 131 -2.45 -7.82 -32.40
CA PHE A 131 -3.56 -8.78 -32.51
C PHE A 131 -4.88 -8.11 -32.16
N ARG A 132 -5.87 -8.20 -33.03
CA ARG A 132 -7.20 -7.55 -32.86
C ARG A 132 -8.37 -8.50 -33.00
N GLY A 133 -8.11 -9.80 -33.05
CA GLY A 133 -9.08 -10.88 -33.23
C GLY A 133 -9.59 -11.45 -31.89
N VAL A 134 -10.10 -12.66 -32.00
CA VAL A 134 -10.49 -13.49 -30.86
C VAL A 134 -9.61 -14.73 -30.82
N PHE A 135 -8.94 -14.95 -29.69
CA PHE A 135 -8.17 -16.17 -29.44
C PHE A 135 -8.79 -16.91 -28.25
N ASP A 136 -9.38 -18.08 -28.54
CA ASP A 136 -9.95 -18.95 -27.51
C ASP A 136 -9.11 -20.24 -27.39
N GLY A 137 -8.40 -20.35 -26.27
CA GLY A 137 -7.59 -21.55 -25.97
C GLY A 137 -8.42 -22.80 -25.69
N ARG A 138 -9.73 -22.70 -25.49
CA ARG A 138 -10.63 -23.82 -25.16
C ARG A 138 -10.19 -24.69 -24.00
N GLY A 139 -9.38 -24.12 -23.08
CA GLY A 139 -8.80 -24.83 -21.93
C GLY A 139 -7.52 -25.58 -22.24
N HIS A 140 -6.98 -25.48 -23.46
CA HIS A 140 -5.69 -26.05 -23.81
C HIS A 140 -4.52 -25.25 -23.27
N THR A 141 -3.37 -25.90 -23.18
CA THR A 141 -2.13 -25.36 -22.65
C THR A 141 -1.14 -25.07 -23.76
N VAL A 142 -0.48 -23.92 -23.70
CA VAL A 142 0.74 -23.59 -24.45
C VAL A 142 1.91 -23.69 -23.49
N SER A 143 2.85 -24.60 -23.73
CA SER A 143 4.00 -24.85 -22.86
C SER A 143 5.33 -24.69 -23.59
N GLY A 144 6.37 -24.42 -22.80
CA GLY A 144 7.72 -24.37 -23.34
C GLY A 144 8.03 -23.08 -24.11
N LEU A 145 7.33 -21.97 -23.86
CA LEU A 145 7.69 -20.67 -24.42
C LEU A 145 9.02 -20.21 -23.83
N TYR A 146 9.93 -19.79 -24.73
CA TYR A 146 11.19 -19.17 -24.35
C TYR A 146 11.34 -17.84 -25.07
N LEU A 147 11.41 -16.76 -24.27
CA LEU A 147 11.57 -15.39 -24.75
C LEU A 147 12.88 -14.84 -24.18
N PRO A 148 13.97 -14.86 -24.98
CA PRO A 148 15.28 -14.32 -24.56
C PRO A 148 15.28 -12.79 -24.56
N GLY A 149 16.02 -12.18 -23.63
CA GLY A 149 16.04 -10.73 -23.39
C GLY A 149 16.86 -9.88 -24.37
N ASP A 150 17.39 -10.46 -25.43
CA ASP A 150 18.20 -9.81 -26.45
C ASP A 150 17.46 -9.57 -27.78
N VAL A 151 16.20 -9.99 -27.85
CA VAL A 151 15.34 -9.83 -29.02
C VAL A 151 14.54 -8.55 -28.94
N HIS A 152 14.82 -7.59 -29.80
CA HIS A 152 14.14 -6.26 -29.86
C HIS A 152 12.69 -6.36 -30.36
N THR A 153 11.85 -7.08 -29.63
CA THR A 153 10.44 -7.28 -30.01
C THR A 153 9.48 -6.22 -29.49
N GLU A 154 9.95 -5.26 -28.69
CA GLU A 154 9.11 -4.26 -27.99
C GLU A 154 7.88 -4.90 -27.33
N GLY A 155 8.13 -5.86 -26.42
CA GLY A 155 7.14 -6.57 -25.65
C GLY A 155 7.29 -8.09 -25.68
N GLY A 156 7.38 -8.72 -24.53
CA GLY A 156 7.53 -10.18 -24.37
C GLY A 156 6.25 -10.85 -23.87
N GLY A 157 5.91 -12.02 -24.45
CA GLY A 157 4.79 -12.87 -24.07
C GLY A 157 4.38 -13.82 -25.21
N LEU A 158 3.36 -14.64 -24.99
CA LEU A 158 2.67 -15.32 -26.08
C LEU A 158 2.19 -14.31 -27.12
N PHE A 159 1.62 -13.21 -26.62
CA PHE A 159 1.31 -12.02 -27.40
C PHE A 159 2.24 -10.87 -27.01
N GLY A 160 2.68 -10.07 -27.96
CA GLY A 160 3.30 -8.79 -27.69
C GLY A 160 2.21 -7.75 -27.38
N ARG A 161 1.42 -7.37 -28.40
CA ARG A 161 0.37 -6.36 -28.30
C ARG A 161 -1.00 -6.90 -28.69
N VAL A 162 -1.96 -6.71 -27.77
CA VAL A 162 -3.36 -7.10 -27.95
C VAL A 162 -4.22 -5.83 -27.87
N SER A 163 -4.96 -5.53 -28.94
CA SER A 163 -5.72 -4.28 -29.04
C SER A 163 -7.14 -4.52 -29.58
N LYS A 164 -8.16 -4.09 -28.83
CA LYS A 164 -9.57 -4.31 -29.17
C LYS A 164 -9.92 -5.77 -29.48
N ALA A 165 -9.32 -6.68 -28.77
CA ALA A 165 -9.36 -8.12 -28.97
C ALA A 165 -9.92 -8.86 -27.77
N THR A 166 -10.10 -10.17 -27.92
CA THR A 166 -10.41 -11.08 -26.81
C THR A 166 -9.41 -12.22 -26.78
N VAL A 167 -8.80 -12.46 -25.61
CA VAL A 167 -7.97 -13.65 -25.35
C VAL A 167 -8.57 -14.37 -24.16
N CYS A 168 -8.93 -15.64 -24.34
CA CYS A 168 -9.60 -16.37 -23.27
C CYS A 168 -9.26 -17.87 -23.24
N ASN A 169 -9.49 -18.48 -22.06
CA ASN A 169 -9.46 -19.93 -21.85
C ASN A 169 -8.14 -20.58 -22.26
N VAL A 170 -6.99 -19.93 -22.07
CA VAL A 170 -5.68 -20.47 -22.38
C VAL A 170 -4.83 -20.57 -21.12
N SER A 171 -4.10 -21.67 -21.00
CA SER A 171 -3.07 -21.86 -19.99
C SER A 171 -1.68 -21.71 -20.61
N ILE A 172 -0.74 -21.09 -19.87
CA ILE A 172 0.68 -21.06 -20.20
C ILE A 172 1.43 -21.80 -19.10
N ALA A 173 2.28 -22.74 -19.46
CA ALA A 173 3.04 -23.53 -18.50
C ALA A 173 4.50 -23.69 -18.90
N ASP A 174 5.38 -23.97 -17.93
CA ASP A 174 6.80 -24.30 -18.14
C ASP A 174 7.48 -23.37 -19.13
N SER A 175 7.29 -22.06 -18.94
CA SER A 175 7.70 -21.02 -19.87
C SER A 175 8.60 -20.01 -19.18
N LEU A 176 9.63 -19.52 -19.90
CA LEU A 176 10.60 -18.54 -19.41
C LEU A 176 10.56 -17.27 -20.25
N LEU A 177 10.27 -16.17 -19.58
CA LEU A 177 10.41 -14.81 -20.12
C LEU A 177 11.60 -14.13 -19.47
N ILE A 178 12.54 -13.67 -20.28
CA ILE A 178 13.62 -12.77 -19.90
C ILE A 178 13.37 -11.45 -20.62
N ALA A 179 12.96 -10.41 -19.91
CA ALA A 179 12.78 -9.08 -20.47
C ALA A 179 13.89 -8.16 -19.99
N ALA A 180 14.59 -7.52 -20.92
CA ALA A 180 15.66 -6.59 -20.62
C ALA A 180 15.51 -5.34 -21.48
N ASP A 181 15.46 -4.17 -20.82
CA ASP A 181 15.29 -2.87 -21.46
C ASP A 181 13.96 -2.74 -22.26
N GLU A 182 12.91 -3.44 -21.80
CA GLU A 182 11.57 -3.44 -22.37
C GLU A 182 10.63 -2.48 -21.63
N GLU A 183 9.68 -1.90 -22.37
CA GLU A 183 8.67 -1.04 -21.72
C GLU A 183 7.64 -1.87 -20.97
N GLU A 184 7.13 -2.94 -21.59
CA GLU A 184 6.12 -3.84 -21.02
C GLU A 184 6.50 -5.31 -21.22
N ALA A 185 6.21 -6.16 -20.23
CA ALA A 185 6.47 -7.59 -20.29
C ALA A 185 5.51 -8.43 -19.43
N GLY A 186 5.04 -9.57 -19.97
CA GLY A 186 4.22 -10.56 -19.27
C GLY A 186 4.08 -11.84 -20.10
N LEU A 187 4.06 -13.02 -19.49
CA LEU A 187 4.07 -14.30 -20.20
C LEU A 187 2.88 -14.51 -21.14
N LEU A 188 1.70 -13.96 -20.83
CA LEU A 188 0.57 -14.00 -21.75
C LEU A 188 0.64 -12.86 -22.77
N ALA A 189 0.85 -11.64 -22.28
CA ALA A 189 0.95 -10.47 -23.16
C ALA A 189 1.77 -9.36 -22.53
N ALA A 190 2.54 -8.63 -23.33
CA ALA A 190 3.19 -7.42 -22.84
C ALA A 190 2.16 -6.30 -22.64
N GLN A 191 1.33 -6.01 -23.65
CA GLN A 191 0.34 -4.93 -23.60
C GLN A 191 -1.06 -5.40 -24.04
N CYS A 192 -2.06 -5.04 -23.23
CA CYS A 192 -3.47 -5.25 -23.53
C CYS A 192 -4.24 -3.92 -23.51
N SER A 193 -4.61 -3.41 -24.68
CA SER A 193 -5.33 -2.13 -24.83
C SER A 193 -6.76 -2.35 -25.33
N ASN A 194 -7.75 -1.81 -24.59
CA ASN A 194 -9.18 -1.93 -24.95
C ASN A 194 -9.66 -3.37 -25.20
N SER A 195 -9.04 -4.35 -24.55
CA SER A 195 -9.21 -5.79 -24.83
C SER A 195 -9.78 -6.53 -23.61
N VAL A 196 -10.41 -7.66 -23.86
CA VAL A 196 -10.94 -8.55 -22.83
C VAL A 196 -9.99 -9.75 -22.68
N ILE A 197 -9.44 -9.89 -21.48
CA ILE A 197 -8.59 -11.05 -21.14
C ILE A 197 -9.32 -11.79 -20.02
N GLN A 198 -9.62 -13.07 -20.22
CA GLN A 198 -10.37 -13.82 -19.23
C GLN A 198 -10.03 -15.30 -19.18
N ASN A 199 -10.12 -15.87 -17.96
CA ASN A 199 -9.92 -17.28 -17.71
C ASN A 199 -8.58 -17.79 -18.26
N CYS A 200 -7.48 -17.07 -17.95
CA CYS A 200 -6.13 -17.43 -18.37
C CYS A 200 -5.26 -17.78 -17.15
N GLN A 201 -4.63 -18.95 -17.17
CA GLN A 201 -3.75 -19.40 -16.11
C GLN A 201 -2.30 -19.41 -16.63
N VAL A 202 -1.42 -18.80 -15.89
CA VAL A 202 -0.01 -18.67 -16.25
C VAL A 202 0.88 -19.24 -15.15
N SER A 203 1.71 -20.19 -15.51
CA SER A 203 2.80 -20.69 -14.66
C SER A 203 4.11 -20.66 -15.43
N GLY A 204 5.18 -20.19 -14.80
CA GLY A 204 6.47 -20.06 -15.47
C GLY A 204 7.42 -19.17 -14.69
N ARG A 205 8.50 -18.77 -15.32
CA ARG A 205 9.49 -17.86 -14.76
C ARG A 205 9.54 -16.57 -15.55
N VAL A 206 9.50 -15.46 -14.84
CA VAL A 206 9.65 -14.11 -15.41
C VAL A 206 10.85 -13.45 -14.78
N SER A 207 11.81 -13.04 -15.61
CA SER A 207 13.00 -12.28 -15.20
C SER A 207 12.98 -10.93 -15.89
N LEU A 208 12.83 -9.86 -15.10
CA LEU A 208 12.73 -8.50 -15.58
C LEU A 208 13.99 -7.71 -15.21
N ARG A 209 14.52 -6.96 -16.16
CA ARG A 209 15.61 -6.04 -15.92
C ARG A 209 15.39 -4.75 -16.70
N ASN A 210 15.41 -3.63 -16.01
CA ASN A 210 15.16 -2.31 -16.59
C ASN A 210 13.86 -2.26 -17.43
N THR A 211 12.82 -2.97 -16.96
CA THR A 211 11.48 -3.02 -17.53
C THR A 211 10.59 -2.01 -16.80
N TYR A 212 9.69 -1.33 -17.50
CA TYR A 212 8.84 -0.33 -16.87
C TYR A 212 7.57 -0.94 -16.30
N TYR A 213 6.80 -1.74 -17.09
CA TYR A 213 5.62 -2.48 -16.63
C TYR A 213 5.84 -3.98 -16.74
N GLY A 214 5.98 -4.67 -15.61
CA GLY A 214 6.22 -6.09 -15.57
C GLY A 214 5.14 -6.88 -14.85
N GLY A 215 4.63 -7.95 -15.47
CA GLY A 215 3.66 -8.84 -14.83
C GLY A 215 3.97 -10.31 -15.08
N GLY A 216 3.51 -11.18 -14.20
CA GLY A 216 3.55 -12.61 -14.45
C GLY A 216 2.67 -13.02 -15.63
N VAL A 217 1.53 -12.33 -15.79
CA VAL A 217 0.57 -12.57 -16.88
C VAL A 217 0.64 -11.47 -17.93
N ILE A 218 0.49 -10.19 -17.51
CA ILE A 218 0.39 -9.04 -18.41
C ILE A 218 1.26 -7.89 -17.89
N GLY A 219 2.01 -7.22 -18.78
CA GLY A 219 2.76 -6.02 -18.42
C GLY A 219 1.84 -4.84 -18.17
N TYR A 220 1.04 -4.45 -19.15
CA TYR A 220 0.08 -3.34 -19.11
C TYR A 220 -1.33 -3.76 -19.55
N ALA A 221 -2.33 -3.39 -18.77
CA ALA A 221 -3.74 -3.59 -19.13
C ALA A 221 -4.53 -2.29 -18.94
N GLY A 222 -5.12 -1.75 -20.01
CA GLY A 222 -5.85 -0.49 -19.91
C GLY A 222 -6.73 -0.18 -21.12
N GLY A 223 -7.48 0.94 -21.00
CA GLY A 223 -8.37 1.44 -22.02
C GLY A 223 -9.85 1.31 -21.67
N LYS A 224 -10.68 2.12 -22.34
CA LYS A 224 -12.12 2.31 -22.02
C LYS A 224 -12.94 1.00 -22.02
N ASN A 225 -12.60 0.07 -22.92
CA ASN A 225 -13.35 -1.19 -23.07
C ASN A 225 -12.53 -2.40 -22.59
N ALA A 226 -11.39 -2.16 -21.92
CA ALA A 226 -10.56 -3.23 -21.40
C ALA A 226 -11.20 -3.87 -20.16
N LYS A 227 -10.99 -5.17 -20.01
CA LYS A 227 -11.38 -5.93 -18.83
C LYS A 227 -10.45 -7.11 -18.61
N LEU A 228 -10.05 -7.31 -17.36
CA LEU A 228 -9.24 -8.45 -16.94
C LEU A 228 -10.03 -9.29 -15.94
N LYS A 229 -10.25 -10.58 -16.22
CA LYS A 229 -11.12 -11.41 -15.39
C LYS A 229 -10.61 -12.84 -15.23
N ASP A 230 -10.68 -13.37 -13.99
CA ASP A 230 -10.41 -14.77 -13.66
C ASP A 230 -9.05 -15.25 -14.23
N CYS A 231 -7.99 -14.43 -14.03
CA CYS A 231 -6.64 -14.75 -14.47
C CYS A 231 -5.72 -15.01 -13.28
N SER A 232 -4.80 -15.96 -13.43
CA SER A 232 -3.91 -16.35 -12.35
C SER A 232 -2.45 -16.46 -12.75
N PHE A 233 -1.56 -16.21 -11.77
CA PHE A 233 -0.12 -16.48 -11.87
C PHE A 233 0.31 -17.39 -10.73
N SER A 234 1.05 -18.46 -11.06
CA SER A 234 1.56 -19.42 -10.07
C SER A 234 3.06 -19.70 -10.17
N GLY A 235 3.77 -18.88 -10.94
CA GLY A 235 5.20 -19.05 -11.20
C GLY A 235 6.13 -18.29 -10.25
N SER A 236 7.28 -17.89 -10.76
CA SER A 236 8.19 -16.99 -10.07
C SER A 236 8.50 -15.75 -10.93
N LEU A 237 8.53 -14.60 -10.30
CA LEU A 237 8.91 -13.35 -10.95
C LEU A 237 10.05 -12.71 -10.18
N THR A 238 11.17 -12.46 -10.86
CA THR A 238 12.29 -11.71 -10.32
C THR A 238 12.48 -10.43 -11.13
N ALA A 239 12.54 -9.29 -10.47
CA ALA A 239 12.75 -7.99 -11.10
C ALA A 239 13.98 -7.31 -10.51
N GLN A 240 14.83 -6.73 -11.39
CA GLN A 240 16.04 -6.03 -11.00
C GLN A 240 16.23 -4.75 -11.81
N ALA A 241 16.66 -3.68 -11.14
CA ALA A 241 16.89 -2.36 -11.72
C ALA A 241 15.65 -1.80 -12.46
N VAL A 242 14.44 -2.13 -11.97
CA VAL A 242 13.17 -1.65 -12.49
C VAL A 242 12.80 -0.32 -11.83
N SER A 243 12.25 0.61 -12.58
CA SER A 243 11.82 1.93 -12.09
C SER A 243 10.32 2.20 -12.23
N GLY A 244 9.56 1.18 -12.62
CA GLY A 244 8.11 1.28 -12.88
C GLY A 244 7.29 0.40 -11.94
N GLN A 245 6.37 -0.37 -12.49
CA GLN A 245 5.40 -1.16 -11.75
C GLN A 245 5.52 -2.65 -12.06
N VAL A 246 5.57 -3.45 -10.99
CA VAL A 246 5.67 -4.91 -11.09
C VAL A 246 4.56 -5.59 -10.29
N GLY A 247 3.85 -6.52 -10.92
CA GLY A 247 2.79 -7.29 -10.26
C GLY A 247 2.81 -8.77 -10.62
N GLY A 248 2.29 -9.60 -9.72
CA GLY A 248 2.18 -11.04 -9.98
C GLY A 248 1.31 -11.35 -11.17
N VAL A 249 0.22 -10.62 -11.36
CA VAL A 249 -0.66 -10.79 -12.53
C VAL A 249 -0.45 -9.67 -13.53
N CYS A 250 -0.45 -8.41 -13.12
CA CYS A 250 -0.35 -7.27 -14.03
C CYS A 250 0.63 -6.22 -13.49
N GLY A 251 1.50 -5.67 -14.35
CA GLY A 251 2.39 -4.57 -13.95
C GLY A 251 1.60 -3.30 -13.66
N TYR A 252 0.91 -2.77 -14.66
CA TYR A 252 0.06 -1.57 -14.53
C TYR A 252 -1.38 -1.86 -14.96
N LEU A 253 -2.30 -1.75 -14.02
CA LEU A 253 -3.71 -2.03 -14.22
C LEU A 253 -4.52 -0.72 -14.29
N ALA A 254 -5.05 -0.41 -15.47
CA ALA A 254 -5.89 0.77 -15.74
C ALA A 254 -7.22 0.38 -16.41
N CYS A 255 -7.78 -0.75 -16.02
CA CYS A 255 -9.11 -1.22 -16.45
C CYS A 255 -9.79 -2.02 -15.35
N PRO A 256 -11.12 -2.16 -15.34
CA PRO A 256 -11.81 -3.00 -14.39
C PRO A 256 -11.27 -4.43 -14.38
N ALA A 257 -10.99 -4.95 -13.19
CA ALA A 257 -10.48 -6.29 -13.00
C ALA A 257 -11.18 -7.04 -11.85
N GLU A 258 -11.31 -8.34 -12.02
CA GLU A 258 -12.07 -9.19 -11.09
C GLU A 258 -11.51 -10.61 -11.05
N GLY A 259 -11.43 -11.20 -9.86
CA GLY A 259 -11.04 -12.60 -9.70
C GLY A 259 -9.61 -12.90 -10.11
N LEU A 260 -8.68 -11.97 -9.90
CA LEU A 260 -7.27 -12.18 -10.19
C LEU A 260 -6.60 -12.89 -9.01
N GLU A 261 -5.75 -13.88 -9.31
CA GLU A 261 -5.07 -14.67 -8.29
C GLU A 261 -3.56 -14.72 -8.50
N ASN A 262 -2.80 -14.49 -7.44
CA ASN A 262 -1.37 -14.75 -7.44
C ASN A 262 -1.03 -15.80 -6.37
N HIS A 263 -0.40 -16.88 -6.81
CA HIS A 263 0.17 -17.94 -5.99
C HIS A 263 1.70 -18.00 -6.12
N GLY A 264 2.24 -17.19 -7.02
CA GLY A 264 3.66 -17.16 -7.35
C GLY A 264 4.49 -16.32 -6.37
N ALA A 265 5.79 -16.55 -6.37
CA ALA A 265 6.74 -15.78 -5.59
C ALA A 265 7.29 -14.60 -6.41
N LEU A 266 7.24 -13.40 -5.81
CA LEU A 266 7.79 -12.18 -6.39
C LEU A 266 9.00 -11.71 -5.60
N GLU A 267 10.08 -11.41 -6.31
CA GLU A 267 11.31 -10.87 -5.73
C GLU A 267 11.80 -9.64 -6.50
N LEU A 268 12.01 -8.54 -5.77
CA LEU A 268 12.53 -7.28 -6.29
C LEU A 268 13.91 -6.99 -5.73
N LYS A 269 14.85 -6.55 -6.61
CA LYS A 269 16.23 -6.20 -6.26
C LYS A 269 16.65 -4.89 -6.91
N ASP A 270 17.42 -4.07 -6.22
CA ASP A 270 18.06 -2.86 -6.76
C ASP A 270 17.09 -1.94 -7.53
N SER A 271 15.88 -1.71 -7.00
CA SER A 271 14.79 -1.03 -7.69
C SER A 271 14.07 0.00 -6.79
N PRO A 272 14.74 1.09 -6.36
CA PRO A 272 14.24 2.00 -5.31
C PRO A 272 12.96 2.77 -5.70
N PHE A 273 12.59 2.81 -6.97
CA PHE A 273 11.41 3.53 -7.47
C PHE A 273 10.34 2.59 -8.03
N CYS A 274 10.48 1.29 -7.81
CA CYS A 274 9.54 0.30 -8.32
C CYS A 274 8.42 0.05 -7.33
N ASP A 275 7.16 0.14 -7.80
CA ASP A 275 6.00 -0.28 -7.05
C ASP A 275 5.75 -1.78 -7.28
N LEU A 276 5.68 -2.55 -6.20
CA LEU A 276 5.56 -4.01 -6.23
C LEU A 276 4.24 -4.46 -5.60
N GLY A 277 3.43 -5.19 -6.33
CA GLY A 277 2.18 -5.76 -5.81
C GLY A 277 2.00 -7.24 -6.10
N GLY A 278 1.39 -7.96 -5.18
CA GLY A 278 1.09 -9.39 -5.38
C GLY A 278 0.20 -9.64 -6.59
N ILE A 279 -0.75 -8.76 -6.88
CA ILE A 279 -1.62 -8.81 -8.06
C ILE A 279 -1.18 -7.78 -9.10
N ALA A 280 -1.09 -6.50 -8.72
CA ALA A 280 -0.74 -5.42 -9.63
C ALA A 280 0.32 -4.51 -9.02
N GLY A 281 1.31 -4.08 -9.83
CA GLY A 281 2.27 -3.06 -9.39
C GLY A 281 1.57 -1.75 -9.08
N ALA A 282 0.69 -1.31 -9.98
CA ALA A 282 -0.21 -0.18 -9.74
C ALA A 282 -1.64 -0.46 -10.21
N VAL A 283 -2.61 0.11 -9.48
CA VAL A 283 -4.03 0.16 -9.86
C VAL A 283 -4.44 1.61 -10.01
N SER A 284 -4.88 1.98 -11.20
CA SER A 284 -5.15 3.36 -11.55
C SER A 284 -6.51 3.55 -12.20
N ARG A 285 -7.35 4.39 -11.60
CA ARG A 285 -8.64 4.85 -12.15
C ARG A 285 -9.61 3.72 -12.53
N CYS A 286 -9.60 2.64 -11.78
CA CYS A 286 -10.43 1.48 -12.03
C CYS A 286 -10.78 0.75 -10.73
N ALA A 287 -11.64 -0.26 -10.84
CA ALA A 287 -11.97 -1.16 -9.76
C ALA A 287 -11.22 -2.49 -9.91
N LEU A 288 -10.59 -2.95 -8.82
CA LEU A 288 -10.04 -4.29 -8.66
C LEU A 288 -10.83 -5.01 -7.57
N THR A 289 -11.52 -6.08 -7.93
CA THR A 289 -12.44 -6.74 -7.03
C THR A 289 -12.18 -8.24 -6.88
N ARG A 290 -12.49 -8.80 -5.71
CA ARG A 290 -12.48 -10.25 -5.41
C ARG A 290 -11.21 -10.95 -5.88
N SER A 291 -10.07 -10.30 -5.68
CA SER A 291 -8.77 -10.82 -6.07
C SER A 291 -7.94 -11.25 -4.86
N SER A 292 -7.07 -12.22 -5.03
CA SER A 292 -6.34 -12.79 -3.91
C SER A 292 -4.86 -13.01 -4.20
N ASN A 293 -4.03 -12.71 -3.19
CA ASN A 293 -2.62 -13.07 -3.18
C ASN A 293 -2.32 -14.07 -2.07
N SER A 294 -1.79 -15.21 -2.43
CA SER A 294 -1.21 -16.21 -1.50
C SER A 294 0.29 -16.38 -1.69
N GLY A 295 0.84 -15.80 -2.75
CA GLY A 295 2.26 -15.82 -3.05
C GLY A 295 3.06 -14.87 -2.17
N SER A 296 4.35 -15.11 -2.02
CA SER A 296 5.23 -14.20 -1.30
C SER A 296 5.62 -12.98 -2.13
N VAL A 297 5.68 -11.82 -1.47
CA VAL A 297 6.13 -10.55 -2.07
C VAL A 297 7.36 -10.09 -1.29
N THR A 298 8.51 -10.04 -1.95
CA THR A 298 9.79 -9.73 -1.30
C THR A 298 10.51 -8.60 -2.02
N ALA A 299 10.82 -7.52 -1.31
CA ALA A 299 11.76 -6.48 -1.75
C ALA A 299 13.07 -6.61 -0.95
N ARG A 300 14.17 -6.98 -1.64
CA ARG A 300 15.49 -7.20 -1.01
C ARG A 300 16.24 -5.92 -0.70
N THR A 301 15.91 -4.88 -1.40
CA THR A 301 16.45 -3.53 -1.24
C THR A 301 15.28 -2.55 -1.13
N GLU A 302 15.56 -1.27 -0.95
CA GLU A 302 14.53 -0.24 -1.00
C GLU A 302 13.70 -0.39 -2.30
N ALA A 303 12.40 -0.31 -2.16
CA ALA A 303 11.42 -0.26 -3.25
C ALA A 303 10.59 1.03 -3.12
N GLY A 304 9.81 1.35 -4.13
CA GLY A 304 8.78 2.40 -4.04
C GLY A 304 7.72 2.03 -3.01
N SER A 305 6.63 1.46 -3.48
CA SER A 305 5.56 0.98 -2.60
C SER A 305 5.38 -0.52 -2.73
N VAL A 306 5.16 -1.22 -1.62
CA VAL A 306 5.02 -2.69 -1.62
C VAL A 306 3.68 -3.10 -1.02
N GLY A 307 2.89 -3.87 -1.76
CA GLY A 307 1.58 -4.35 -1.28
C GLY A 307 1.27 -5.80 -1.62
N GLY A 308 0.45 -6.43 -0.80
CA GLY A 308 0.03 -7.81 -1.04
C GLY A 308 -0.91 -7.94 -2.24
N ILE A 309 -1.71 -6.93 -2.53
CA ILE A 309 -2.57 -6.86 -3.70
C ILE A 309 -2.01 -5.86 -4.71
N CYS A 310 -1.75 -4.61 -4.31
CA CYS A 310 -1.13 -3.65 -5.21
C CYS A 310 -0.04 -2.83 -4.53
N GLY A 311 1.02 -2.46 -5.30
CA GLY A 311 2.05 -1.55 -4.82
C GLY A 311 1.47 -0.15 -4.62
N GLN A 312 0.94 0.45 -5.67
CA GLN A 312 0.44 1.83 -5.65
C GLN A 312 -1.01 1.94 -6.11
N LEU A 313 -1.78 2.77 -5.40
CA LEU A 313 -3.11 3.23 -5.77
C LEU A 313 -3.03 4.65 -6.34
N SER A 314 -3.61 4.87 -7.52
CA SER A 314 -3.65 6.19 -8.13
C SER A 314 -5.06 6.53 -8.58
N ALA A 315 -5.66 7.54 -7.99
CA ALA A 315 -6.83 8.21 -8.54
C ALA A 315 -6.36 9.40 -9.39
N GLY A 316 -6.93 9.62 -10.54
CA GLY A 316 -6.44 10.64 -11.45
C GLY A 316 -7.50 11.20 -12.40
N LEU A 317 -7.09 12.15 -13.21
CA LEU A 317 -7.89 12.71 -14.28
C LEU A 317 -7.69 11.87 -15.54
N THR A 318 -8.76 11.55 -16.25
CA THR A 318 -8.67 11.05 -17.62
C THR A 318 -8.63 12.26 -18.57
N TRP A 319 -7.58 12.34 -19.36
CA TRP A 319 -7.41 13.39 -20.38
C TRP A 319 -7.97 12.90 -21.72
N GLN A 320 -8.81 13.71 -22.35
CA GLN A 320 -9.14 13.52 -23.77
C GLN A 320 -7.98 13.97 -24.66
N GLN A 321 -7.93 13.47 -25.88
CA GLN A 321 -6.90 13.88 -26.87
C GLN A 321 -6.91 15.38 -27.16
N ASP A 322 -8.03 16.08 -26.89
CA ASP A 322 -8.17 17.52 -27.03
C ASP A 322 -7.71 18.32 -25.79
N GLY A 323 -7.20 17.64 -24.75
CA GLY A 323 -6.75 18.26 -23.52
C GLY A 323 -7.85 18.57 -22.49
N ASN A 324 -9.10 18.18 -22.76
CA ASN A 324 -10.19 18.31 -21.80
C ASN A 324 -10.21 17.16 -20.80
N VAL A 325 -10.62 17.44 -19.56
CA VAL A 325 -10.81 16.43 -18.51
C VAL A 325 -12.12 15.69 -18.78
N ASP A 326 -12.04 14.38 -19.03
CA ASP A 326 -13.20 13.57 -19.40
C ASP A 326 -14.06 13.20 -18.17
N THR A 327 -13.44 12.77 -17.11
CA THR A 327 -14.10 12.41 -15.84
C THR A 327 -13.11 12.34 -14.69
N VAL A 328 -13.60 12.59 -13.49
CA VAL A 328 -12.90 12.28 -12.24
C VAL A 328 -13.06 10.79 -11.98
N ALA A 329 -12.02 10.02 -12.19
CA ALA A 329 -12.08 8.57 -12.03
C ALA A 329 -11.59 8.16 -10.63
N ALA A 330 -12.44 7.43 -9.91
CA ALA A 330 -12.11 6.82 -8.63
C ALA A 330 -11.27 5.54 -8.82
N THR A 331 -10.53 5.18 -7.78
CA THR A 331 -9.87 3.88 -7.67
C THR A 331 -10.44 3.11 -6.50
N GLU A 332 -10.90 1.89 -6.75
CA GLU A 332 -11.49 1.03 -5.73
C GLU A 332 -10.80 -0.33 -5.67
N ILE A 333 -10.46 -0.77 -4.47
CA ILE A 333 -10.12 -2.17 -4.18
C ILE A 333 -11.16 -2.72 -3.22
N SER A 334 -11.88 -3.76 -3.63
CA SER A 334 -12.93 -4.33 -2.77
C SER A 334 -12.98 -5.86 -2.78
N GLY A 335 -13.24 -6.43 -1.60
CA GLY A 335 -13.32 -7.88 -1.41
C GLY A 335 -12.01 -8.61 -1.73
N CYS A 336 -10.86 -7.94 -1.64
CA CYS A 336 -9.56 -8.52 -1.94
C CYS A 336 -8.87 -9.06 -0.68
N VAL A 337 -8.14 -10.16 -0.81
CA VAL A 337 -7.51 -10.85 0.32
C VAL A 337 -6.04 -11.12 0.07
N ASN A 338 -5.20 -10.75 1.03
CA ASN A 338 -3.80 -11.18 1.07
C ASN A 338 -3.58 -12.20 2.19
N SER A 339 -3.06 -13.36 1.84
CA SER A 339 -2.56 -14.37 2.78
C SER A 339 -1.06 -14.62 2.64
N GLY A 340 -0.45 -14.05 1.60
CA GLY A 340 0.97 -14.15 1.33
C GLY A 340 1.80 -13.30 2.29
N ARG A 341 3.03 -13.74 2.55
CA ARG A 341 4.00 -12.97 3.34
C ARG A 341 4.55 -11.82 2.52
N ILE A 342 4.63 -10.64 3.13
CA ILE A 342 5.26 -9.45 2.57
C ILE A 342 6.50 -9.15 3.38
N THR A 343 7.66 -9.08 2.72
CA THR A 343 8.95 -8.76 3.34
C THR A 343 9.63 -7.64 2.55
N ALA A 344 9.71 -6.46 3.17
CA ALA A 344 10.26 -5.26 2.55
C ALA A 344 10.97 -4.37 3.59
N ASP A 345 11.91 -4.97 4.33
CA ASP A 345 12.52 -4.38 5.53
C ASP A 345 13.27 -3.05 5.28
N SER A 346 13.58 -2.74 4.04
CA SER A 346 14.22 -1.49 3.62
C SER A 346 13.26 -0.50 2.95
N SER A 347 11.98 -0.83 2.83
CA SER A 347 10.99 0.01 2.12
C SER A 347 10.06 0.72 3.09
N GLU A 348 9.68 1.96 2.74
CA GLU A 348 8.91 2.80 3.64
C GLU A 348 7.39 2.58 3.54
N GLN A 349 6.85 2.27 2.39
CA GLN A 349 5.40 2.23 2.15
C GLN A 349 4.96 0.80 1.91
N VAL A 350 4.61 0.09 3.00
CA VAL A 350 4.35 -1.35 2.95
C VAL A 350 2.97 -1.67 3.52
N GLY A 351 2.13 -2.34 2.74
CA GLY A 351 0.78 -2.70 3.19
C GLY A 351 0.36 -4.12 2.81
N GLY A 352 -0.48 -4.73 3.63
CA GLY A 352 -1.02 -6.07 3.37
C GLY A 352 -1.90 -6.11 2.12
N ILE A 353 -2.58 -5.03 1.77
CA ILE A 353 -3.39 -4.88 0.56
C ILE A 353 -2.72 -3.89 -0.38
N ALA A 354 -2.44 -2.66 0.05
CA ALA A 354 -1.85 -1.63 -0.78
C ALA A 354 -0.61 -1.02 -0.12
N GLY A 355 0.48 -0.82 -0.86
CA GLY A 355 1.66 -0.14 -0.35
C GLY A 355 1.40 1.33 -0.10
N SER A 356 0.96 2.04 -1.13
CA SER A 356 0.60 3.45 -0.99
C SER A 356 -0.58 3.87 -1.86
N GLY A 357 -1.20 5.00 -1.48
CA GLY A 357 -2.05 5.78 -2.35
C GLY A 357 -1.47 7.18 -2.50
N PHE A 358 -1.19 7.58 -3.71
CA PHE A 358 -0.62 8.88 -4.03
C PHE A 358 -1.44 9.62 -5.09
N ASN A 359 -1.61 10.92 -4.90
CA ASN A 359 -2.27 11.78 -5.85
C ASN A 359 -1.74 13.21 -5.78
N CYS A 360 -1.20 13.69 -6.89
CA CYS A 360 -0.63 15.04 -7.02
C CYS A 360 -1.46 16.02 -7.86
N PHE A 361 -2.65 15.63 -8.34
CA PHE A 361 -3.48 16.46 -9.19
C PHE A 361 -4.74 16.94 -8.48
N ARG A 362 -5.15 18.20 -8.72
CA ARG A 362 -6.42 18.72 -8.21
C ARG A 362 -7.61 18.01 -8.87
N ASP A 363 -8.70 17.90 -8.13
CA ASP A 363 -9.98 17.33 -8.58
C ASP A 363 -9.88 15.86 -9.02
N CYS A 364 -9.06 15.07 -8.32
CA CYS A 364 -8.97 13.64 -8.53
C CYS A 364 -10.11 12.88 -7.83
N GLY A 365 -10.39 11.67 -8.34
CA GLY A 365 -11.39 10.78 -7.76
C GLY A 365 -10.98 10.25 -6.38
N GLN A 366 -11.95 9.73 -5.67
CA GLN A 366 -11.76 9.09 -4.38
C GLN A 366 -10.98 7.77 -4.49
N VAL A 367 -10.20 7.45 -3.47
CA VAL A 367 -9.62 6.12 -3.26
C VAL A 367 -10.45 5.38 -2.22
N THR A 368 -10.88 4.17 -2.54
CA THR A 368 -11.67 3.32 -1.64
C THR A 368 -11.03 1.95 -1.47
N LEU A 369 -10.82 1.55 -0.22
CA LEU A 369 -10.52 0.15 0.14
C LEU A 369 -11.71 -0.36 0.96
N ARG A 370 -12.39 -1.42 0.50
CA ARG A 370 -13.59 -1.93 1.16
C ARG A 370 -13.58 -3.45 1.27
N ASP A 371 -14.01 -3.95 2.42
CA ASP A 371 -14.19 -5.40 2.65
C ASP A 371 -12.92 -6.22 2.32
N CYS A 372 -11.74 -5.62 2.54
CA CYS A 372 -10.45 -6.25 2.26
C CYS A 372 -9.85 -6.90 3.51
N GLY A 373 -9.16 -8.03 3.31
CA GLY A 373 -8.57 -8.79 4.40
C GLY A 373 -7.08 -9.09 4.23
N ASN A 374 -6.31 -8.96 5.32
CA ASN A 374 -4.93 -9.43 5.37
C ASN A 374 -4.74 -10.45 6.50
N THR A 375 -4.22 -11.60 6.16
CA THR A 375 -3.80 -12.63 7.14
C THR A 375 -2.30 -12.92 7.07
N GLY A 376 -1.62 -12.41 6.04
CA GLY A 376 -0.18 -12.55 5.87
C GLY A 376 0.60 -11.63 6.81
N THR A 377 1.82 -12.02 7.15
CA THR A 377 2.76 -11.14 7.86
C THR A 377 3.23 -10.02 6.95
N VAL A 378 3.30 -8.80 7.48
CA VAL A 378 3.78 -7.61 6.77
C VAL A 378 4.97 -7.04 7.52
N THR A 379 6.14 -6.96 6.86
CA THR A 379 7.34 -6.33 7.41
C THR A 379 7.85 -5.22 6.49
N GLY A 380 8.24 -4.10 7.07
CA GLY A 380 8.74 -2.93 6.36
C GLY A 380 9.58 -2.01 7.24
N LEU A 381 10.13 -0.95 6.66
CA LEU A 381 10.93 0.03 7.42
C LEU A 381 10.02 1.02 8.16
N SER A 382 9.16 1.71 7.47
CA SER A 382 8.30 2.77 7.99
C SER A 382 6.97 2.78 7.26
N LYS A 383 5.94 3.44 7.82
CA LYS A 383 4.61 3.54 7.20
C LYS A 383 4.07 2.16 6.80
N VAL A 384 4.07 1.25 7.78
CA VAL A 384 3.70 -0.15 7.58
C VAL A 384 2.30 -0.39 8.10
N GLY A 385 1.43 -0.93 7.27
CA GLY A 385 0.03 -1.21 7.64
C GLY A 385 -0.43 -2.61 7.26
N GLY A 386 -1.29 -3.19 8.08
CA GLY A 386 -1.89 -4.50 7.76
C GLY A 386 -2.78 -4.46 6.51
N ILE A 387 -3.35 -3.30 6.18
CA ILE A 387 -4.13 -3.07 4.97
C ILE A 387 -3.38 -2.11 4.05
N VAL A 388 -3.02 -0.92 4.51
CA VAL A 388 -2.35 0.08 3.67
C VAL A 388 -1.16 0.69 4.40
N GLY A 389 -0.02 0.83 3.67
CA GLY A 389 1.18 1.46 4.21
C GLY A 389 0.98 2.96 4.40
N GLU A 390 0.73 3.69 3.32
CA GLU A 390 0.50 5.14 3.34
C GLU A 390 -0.62 5.57 2.39
N LEU A 391 -1.50 6.45 2.85
CA LEU A 391 -2.41 7.21 2.00
C LEU A 391 -2.07 8.69 2.08
N TYR A 392 -1.41 9.18 1.05
CA TYR A 392 -1.04 10.58 0.88
C TYR A 392 -1.79 11.18 -0.31
N LEU A 393 -3.02 11.64 -0.06
CA LEU A 393 -3.89 12.15 -1.12
C LEU A 393 -4.06 13.67 -0.97
N GLU A 394 -3.19 14.44 -1.61
CA GLU A 394 -3.13 15.90 -1.47
C GLU A 394 -4.46 16.59 -1.84
N TYR A 395 -5.21 16.03 -2.80
CA TYR A 395 -6.42 16.68 -3.34
C TYR A 395 -7.66 15.77 -3.38
N SER A 396 -7.62 14.61 -2.73
CA SER A 396 -8.73 13.64 -2.76
C SER A 396 -9.04 13.11 -1.38
N ALA A 397 -10.27 12.65 -1.19
CA ALA A 397 -10.68 11.87 -0.04
C ALA A 397 -10.34 10.38 -0.22
N TYR A 398 -10.21 9.67 0.89
CA TYR A 398 -10.15 8.21 0.90
C TYR A 398 -11.19 7.63 1.86
N GLN A 399 -11.60 6.38 1.59
CA GLN A 399 -12.44 5.58 2.46
C GLN A 399 -11.80 4.21 2.68
N ILE A 400 -11.59 3.83 3.94
CA ILE A 400 -11.18 2.48 4.33
C ILE A 400 -12.34 1.90 5.14
N GLU A 401 -13.09 0.96 4.55
CA GLU A 401 -14.34 0.48 5.13
C GLU A 401 -14.31 -1.03 5.35
N ASN A 402 -14.68 -1.49 6.54
CA ASN A 402 -14.83 -2.90 6.89
C ASN A 402 -13.60 -3.76 6.55
N CYS A 403 -12.41 -3.18 6.63
CA CYS A 403 -11.18 -3.91 6.35
C CYS A 403 -10.66 -4.61 7.61
N GLU A 404 -10.15 -5.82 7.46
CA GLU A 404 -9.67 -6.65 8.57
C GLU A 404 -8.20 -7.03 8.41
N ASN A 405 -7.40 -6.82 9.45
CA ASN A 405 -6.06 -7.38 9.55
C ASN A 405 -5.99 -8.41 10.68
N ALA A 406 -5.59 -9.62 10.33
CA ALA A 406 -5.28 -10.69 11.27
C ALA A 406 -3.79 -11.11 11.24
N GLY A 407 -3.02 -10.61 10.27
CA GLY A 407 -1.58 -10.83 10.16
C GLY A 407 -0.77 -9.94 11.10
N SER A 408 0.43 -10.35 11.48
CA SER A 408 1.37 -9.51 12.22
C SER A 408 1.92 -8.38 11.32
N VAL A 409 2.10 -7.20 11.90
CA VAL A 409 2.64 -6.02 11.23
C VAL A 409 3.86 -5.54 12.01
N GLU A 410 5.00 -5.37 11.32
CA GLU A 410 6.27 -5.03 11.94
C GLU A 410 7.01 -3.95 11.13
N GLY A 411 7.56 -2.94 11.83
CA GLY A 411 8.35 -1.87 11.23
C GLY A 411 9.14 -1.09 12.27
N GLN A 412 9.82 -0.04 11.83
CA GLN A 412 10.55 0.83 12.75
C GLN A 412 9.70 1.99 13.25
N SER A 413 8.92 2.62 12.35
CA SER A 413 8.07 3.75 12.74
C SER A 413 6.78 3.80 11.93
N ARG A 414 5.76 4.46 12.46
CA ARG A 414 4.47 4.68 11.81
C ARG A 414 3.80 3.36 11.41
N VAL A 415 3.67 2.46 12.39
CA VAL A 415 3.15 1.10 12.16
C VAL A 415 1.69 1.03 12.65
N GLY A 416 0.79 0.60 11.79
CA GLY A 416 -0.62 0.45 12.13
C GLY A 416 -1.19 -0.91 11.76
N GLY A 417 -2.10 -1.41 12.58
CA GLY A 417 -2.76 -2.69 12.30
C GLY A 417 -3.60 -2.65 11.01
N VAL A 418 -4.13 -1.47 10.65
CA VAL A 418 -4.84 -1.23 9.39
C VAL A 418 -4.05 -0.30 8.49
N ALA A 419 -3.69 0.88 8.95
CA ALA A 419 -2.94 1.85 8.16
C ALA A 419 -1.68 2.32 8.89
N GLY A 420 -0.54 2.34 8.18
CA GLY A 420 0.71 2.85 8.74
C GLY A 420 0.68 4.37 8.91
N SER A 421 0.39 5.08 7.85
CA SER A 421 0.29 6.55 7.84
C SER A 421 -0.85 7.02 6.95
N VAL A 422 -1.53 8.07 7.38
CA VAL A 422 -2.52 8.76 6.54
C VAL A 422 -2.32 10.26 6.61
N GLY A 423 -2.37 10.90 5.44
CA GLY A 423 -2.39 12.34 5.31
C GLY A 423 -3.78 12.81 4.89
N VAL A 424 -4.22 13.99 5.36
CA VAL A 424 -5.54 14.53 5.02
C VAL A 424 -5.39 15.98 4.60
N ASN A 425 -5.77 16.27 3.36
CA ASN A 425 -5.67 17.63 2.83
C ASN A 425 -7.01 18.22 2.36
N LYS A 426 -7.87 17.44 1.70
CA LYS A 426 -9.16 17.92 1.20
C LYS A 426 -10.25 16.85 1.30
N GLY A 427 -11.40 17.27 1.74
CA GLY A 427 -12.58 16.43 1.80
C GLY A 427 -12.62 15.48 3.00
N PRO A 428 -13.79 14.87 3.24
CA PRO A 428 -13.97 13.94 4.35
C PRO A 428 -13.30 12.60 4.04
N SER A 429 -12.26 12.27 4.78
CA SER A 429 -11.62 10.95 4.74
C SER A 429 -12.08 10.12 5.95
N ALA A 430 -12.25 8.82 5.78
CA ALA A 430 -12.70 7.96 6.85
C ALA A 430 -12.05 6.58 6.87
N MET A 431 -11.90 6.09 8.11
CA MET A 431 -11.66 4.68 8.44
C MET A 431 -12.88 4.22 9.24
N ASP A 432 -13.70 3.34 8.69
CA ASP A 432 -14.96 2.95 9.30
C ASP A 432 -15.14 1.43 9.38
N GLY A 433 -15.49 0.92 10.55
CA GLY A 433 -15.75 -0.49 10.79
C GLY A 433 -14.52 -1.40 10.62
N CYS A 434 -13.30 -0.85 10.65
CA CYS A 434 -12.09 -1.63 10.45
C CYS A 434 -11.68 -2.38 11.72
N GLU A 435 -11.10 -3.57 11.55
CA GLU A 435 -10.68 -4.42 12.66
C GLU A 435 -9.21 -4.86 12.53
N ASN A 436 -8.47 -4.75 13.64
CA ASN A 436 -7.16 -5.37 13.78
C ASN A 436 -7.16 -6.44 14.87
N ARG A 437 -6.75 -7.64 14.49
CA ARG A 437 -6.52 -8.77 15.40
C ARG A 437 -5.06 -9.21 15.45
N GLY A 438 -4.27 -8.77 14.48
CA GLY A 438 -2.85 -9.05 14.39
C GLY A 438 -2.03 -8.22 15.38
N SER A 439 -0.85 -8.71 15.75
CA SER A 439 0.11 -7.94 16.54
C SER A 439 0.72 -6.81 15.70
N VAL A 440 0.95 -5.68 16.34
CA VAL A 440 1.63 -4.51 15.76
C VAL A 440 2.89 -4.25 16.56
N THR A 441 4.05 -4.25 15.90
CA THR A 441 5.34 -4.01 16.54
C THR A 441 6.10 -2.90 15.82
N ALA A 442 6.57 -1.92 16.59
CA ALA A 442 7.38 -0.82 16.06
C ALA A 442 8.52 -0.45 17.01
N ALA A 443 9.56 0.20 16.50
CA ALA A 443 10.56 0.79 17.38
C ALA A 443 10.05 2.12 17.99
N GLU A 444 9.24 2.90 17.24
CA GLU A 444 8.81 4.24 17.67
C GLU A 444 7.29 4.35 17.80
N ASP A 445 6.58 4.71 16.71
CA ASP A 445 5.16 5.03 16.74
C ASP A 445 4.29 3.89 16.22
N ALA A 446 3.30 3.46 17.01
CA ALA A 446 2.40 2.39 16.64
C ALA A 446 0.94 2.62 17.05
N GLY A 447 0.01 2.15 16.24
CA GLY A 447 -1.42 2.14 16.56
C GLY A 447 -2.10 0.83 16.18
N GLY A 448 -3.06 0.40 16.96
CA GLY A 448 -3.81 -0.83 16.66
C GLY A 448 -4.60 -0.73 15.35
N ILE A 449 -5.03 0.49 14.96
CA ILE A 449 -5.69 0.78 13.69
C ILE A 449 -4.80 1.65 12.83
N LEU A 450 -4.39 2.83 13.33
CA LEU A 450 -3.61 3.81 12.60
C LEU A 450 -2.31 4.14 13.35
N GLY A 451 -1.16 3.98 12.68
CA GLY A 451 0.14 4.33 13.27
C GLY A 451 0.33 5.83 13.41
N TRP A 452 0.08 6.57 12.33
CA TRP A 452 0.34 8.01 12.26
C TRP A 452 -0.70 8.76 11.42
N GLY A 453 -1.30 9.78 12.01
CA GLY A 453 -2.16 10.74 11.33
C GLY A 453 -1.43 12.09 11.15
N VAL A 454 -1.42 12.63 9.93
CA VAL A 454 -0.78 13.91 9.59
C VAL A 454 -1.76 14.83 8.89
N ASP A 455 -1.84 16.09 9.33
CA ASP A 455 -2.47 17.15 8.55
C ASP A 455 -1.49 17.61 7.46
N MET A 456 -1.94 17.59 6.22
CA MET A 456 -1.13 17.87 5.04
C MET A 456 -1.39 19.26 4.45
N ASN A 457 -2.14 20.12 5.12
CA ASN A 457 -2.45 21.45 4.59
C ASN A 457 -1.20 22.36 4.56
N LEU A 458 -0.31 22.10 3.61
CA LEU A 458 0.91 22.87 3.37
C LEU A 458 0.67 24.19 2.63
N ASP A 459 -0.54 24.46 2.12
CA ASP A 459 -0.85 25.71 1.43
C ASP A 459 -1.35 26.79 2.41
N TRP A 460 -0.42 27.42 3.07
CA TRP A 460 -0.58 28.50 4.08
C TRP A 460 -1.46 29.70 3.65
N GLN A 461 -1.87 29.76 2.39
CA GLN A 461 -2.49 30.94 1.79
C GLN A 461 -3.97 30.78 1.43
N LYS A 462 -4.57 29.59 1.56
CA LYS A 462 -5.98 29.38 1.20
C LYS A 462 -6.82 28.82 2.34
N GLU A 463 -7.64 29.70 2.87
CA GLU A 463 -8.47 29.56 4.08
C GLU A 463 -9.74 28.70 3.93
N THR A 464 -10.00 28.00 2.81
CA THR A 464 -11.38 27.56 2.53
C THR A 464 -11.64 26.06 2.51
N ASP A 465 -10.62 25.22 2.52
CA ASP A 465 -10.82 23.77 2.42
C ASP A 465 -10.26 23.04 3.65
N SER A 466 -11.08 22.87 4.68
CA SER A 466 -10.76 22.06 5.84
C SER A 466 -10.92 20.58 5.52
N GLY A 467 -9.87 19.78 5.71
CA GLY A 467 -9.94 18.33 5.71
C GLY A 467 -10.50 17.80 7.03
N ALA A 468 -11.08 16.62 7.00
CA ALA A 468 -11.50 15.91 8.20
C ALA A 468 -11.13 14.42 8.09
N LEU A 469 -10.64 13.85 9.20
CA LEU A 469 -10.44 12.42 9.34
C LEU A 469 -11.40 11.88 10.39
N SER A 470 -12.21 10.91 9.99
CA SER A 470 -13.08 10.18 10.90
C SER A 470 -12.58 8.75 11.09
N ILE A 471 -12.34 8.33 12.33
CA ILE A 471 -12.05 6.94 12.70
C ILE A 471 -13.25 6.42 13.49
N LEU A 472 -14.11 5.64 12.82
CA LEU A 472 -15.43 5.30 13.34
C LEU A 472 -15.56 3.79 13.51
N ARG A 473 -16.14 3.35 14.64
CA ARG A 473 -16.48 1.93 14.87
C ARG A 473 -15.34 0.94 14.63
N CYS A 474 -14.08 1.42 14.74
CA CYS A 474 -12.92 0.57 14.55
C CYS A 474 -12.58 -0.20 15.82
N ARG A 475 -12.05 -1.41 15.68
CA ARG A 475 -11.72 -2.29 16.79
C ARG A 475 -10.29 -2.81 16.70
N ASN A 476 -9.59 -2.77 17.83
CA ASN A 476 -8.31 -3.43 18.01
C ASN A 476 -8.36 -4.47 19.12
N SER A 477 -8.04 -5.71 18.78
CA SER A 477 -7.81 -6.77 19.74
C SER A 477 -6.38 -7.29 19.73
N GLY A 478 -5.59 -6.89 18.74
CA GLY A 478 -4.18 -7.22 18.63
C GLY A 478 -3.31 -6.46 19.63
N ALA A 479 -2.19 -7.05 20.03
CA ALA A 479 -1.21 -6.38 20.86
C ALA A 479 -0.46 -5.30 20.06
N VAL A 480 -0.25 -4.14 20.67
CA VAL A 480 0.55 -3.03 20.12
C VAL A 480 1.79 -2.89 20.99
N THR A 481 2.97 -3.06 20.39
CA THR A 481 4.25 -3.00 21.11
C THR A 481 5.18 -1.98 20.45
N VAL A 482 5.79 -1.12 21.26
CA VAL A 482 6.85 -0.20 20.82
C VAL A 482 8.09 -0.34 21.70
N ASP A 483 9.26 -0.05 21.12
CA ASP A 483 10.48 0.04 21.94
C ASP A 483 10.53 1.37 22.69
N SER A 484 10.14 2.46 22.01
CA SER A 484 10.03 3.80 22.58
C SER A 484 9.02 4.60 21.73
N GLY A 485 8.69 5.83 22.13
CA GLY A 485 7.83 6.70 21.34
C GLY A 485 6.37 6.63 21.75
N THR A 486 5.44 6.55 20.79
CA THR A 486 4.02 6.75 21.06
C THR A 486 3.19 5.56 20.59
N ALA A 487 2.42 4.95 21.49
CA ALA A 487 1.56 3.82 21.15
C ALA A 487 0.11 4.04 21.60
N GLY A 488 -0.82 3.73 20.70
CA GLY A 488 -2.24 3.79 20.97
C GLY A 488 -2.98 2.54 20.57
N GLY A 489 -4.01 2.17 21.32
CA GLY A 489 -4.84 1.02 20.97
C GLY A 489 -5.60 1.20 19.66
N ILE A 490 -5.90 2.44 19.28
CA ILE A 490 -6.53 2.80 17.99
C ILE A 490 -5.57 3.66 17.17
N LEU A 491 -5.15 4.82 17.65
CA LEU A 491 -4.26 5.74 16.95
C LEU A 491 -2.96 5.92 17.74
N GLY A 492 -1.82 5.64 17.13
CA GLY A 492 -0.51 5.82 17.73
C GLY A 492 -0.23 7.30 17.97
N ARG A 493 0.02 8.05 16.92
CA ARG A 493 0.35 9.47 16.99
C ARG A 493 -0.43 10.29 15.97
N LEU A 494 -0.91 11.43 16.42
CA LEU A 494 -1.47 12.48 15.59
C LEU A 494 -0.52 13.68 15.58
N MET A 495 -0.11 14.12 14.38
CA MET A 495 0.60 15.38 14.23
C MET A 495 -0.32 16.40 13.55
N HIS A 496 -0.59 17.50 14.25
CA HIS A 496 -1.47 18.56 13.77
C HIS A 496 -0.64 19.82 13.49
N PRO A 497 -0.42 20.20 12.22
CA PRO A 497 0.39 21.38 11.88
C PRO A 497 -0.31 22.73 12.10
N GLY A 498 -1.56 22.75 12.59
CA GLY A 498 -2.35 23.94 12.82
C GLY A 498 -3.24 24.33 11.64
N GLY A 499 -4.54 24.52 11.87
CA GLY A 499 -5.54 24.88 10.88
C GLY A 499 -6.93 24.39 11.26
N ALA A 500 -7.92 24.59 10.39
CA ALA A 500 -9.31 24.15 10.60
C ALA A 500 -9.52 22.63 10.37
N PHE A 501 -8.54 21.81 10.72
CA PHE A 501 -8.59 20.36 10.55
C PHE A 501 -9.13 19.68 11.81
N ALA A 502 -9.99 18.69 11.65
CA ALA A 502 -10.54 17.92 12.76
C ALA A 502 -10.32 16.43 12.57
N VAL A 503 -9.89 15.75 13.63
CA VAL A 503 -9.93 14.29 13.75
C VAL A 503 -11.04 13.91 14.71
N ASP A 504 -11.95 13.03 14.29
CA ASP A 504 -13.00 12.46 15.13
C ASP A 504 -12.78 10.94 15.28
N ILE A 505 -12.42 10.52 16.49
CA ILE A 505 -12.31 9.11 16.87
C ILE A 505 -13.54 8.76 17.68
N SER A 506 -14.48 8.01 17.10
CA SER A 506 -15.71 7.72 17.81
C SER A 506 -16.18 6.28 17.68
N ARG A 507 -16.78 5.78 18.78
CA ARG A 507 -17.31 4.41 18.92
C ARG A 507 -16.26 3.33 18.63
N CYS A 508 -15.00 3.63 18.93
CA CYS A 508 -13.89 2.70 18.75
C CYS A 508 -13.63 1.91 20.04
N GLU A 509 -13.15 0.69 19.86
CA GLU A 509 -12.85 -0.23 20.97
C GLU A 509 -11.43 -0.77 20.88
N ASN A 510 -10.68 -0.64 21.97
CA ASN A 510 -9.42 -1.37 22.15
C ASN A 510 -9.56 -2.42 23.26
N THR A 511 -9.28 -3.68 22.94
CA THR A 511 -9.15 -4.76 23.92
C THR A 511 -7.74 -5.35 23.94
N GLY A 512 -6.90 -4.96 22.99
CA GLY A 512 -5.51 -5.39 22.88
C GLY A 512 -4.61 -4.71 23.92
N THR A 513 -3.52 -5.34 24.27
CA THR A 513 -2.49 -4.76 25.13
C THR A 513 -1.70 -3.70 24.37
N VAL A 514 -1.41 -2.56 25.02
CA VAL A 514 -0.49 -1.53 24.52
C VAL A 514 0.74 -1.53 25.41
N HIS A 515 1.90 -1.87 24.85
CA HIS A 515 3.13 -2.09 25.58
C HIS A 515 4.29 -1.26 25.05
N SER A 516 5.12 -0.73 25.95
CA SER A 516 6.43 -0.17 25.63
C SER A 516 7.53 -0.91 26.37
N THR A 517 8.58 -1.33 25.67
CA THR A 517 9.76 -1.94 26.28
C THR A 517 10.70 -0.88 26.86
N GLY A 518 10.59 0.36 26.37
CA GLY A 518 11.35 1.54 26.84
C GLY A 518 10.46 2.68 27.32
N SER A 519 10.96 3.90 27.20
CA SER A 519 10.18 5.11 27.52
C SER A 519 9.15 5.37 26.43
N GLY A 520 7.94 5.82 26.77
CA GLY A 520 6.94 6.11 25.74
C GLY A 520 5.66 6.72 26.29
N ARG A 521 4.78 7.12 25.37
CA ARG A 521 3.44 7.63 25.66
C ARG A 521 2.43 6.59 25.24
N LEU A 522 1.72 6.02 26.18
CA LEU A 522 0.75 4.96 25.96
C LEU A 522 -0.67 5.44 26.18
N GLY A 523 -1.54 5.23 25.22
CA GLY A 523 -2.97 5.52 25.33
C GLY A 523 -3.82 4.31 24.95
N GLY A 524 -4.90 4.07 25.66
CA GLY A 524 -5.83 2.99 25.33
C GLY A 524 -6.52 3.22 23.99
N ILE A 525 -6.72 4.47 23.59
CA ILE A 525 -7.28 4.87 22.28
C ILE A 525 -6.24 5.69 21.52
N LEU A 526 -5.74 6.78 22.05
CA LEU A 526 -4.77 7.69 21.42
C LEU A 526 -3.47 7.71 22.23
N GLY A 527 -2.36 7.32 21.62
CA GLY A 527 -1.04 7.41 22.25
C GLY A 527 -0.59 8.83 22.47
N GLY A 528 -0.66 9.67 21.45
CA GLY A 528 -0.33 11.08 21.57
C GLY A 528 -0.81 11.97 20.43
N CYS A 529 -1.06 13.24 20.77
CA CYS A 529 -1.29 14.30 19.79
C CYS A 529 -0.26 15.41 20.02
N THR A 530 0.43 15.82 18.96
CA THR A 530 1.37 16.95 18.98
C THR A 530 0.91 18.00 17.98
N ALA A 531 0.80 19.27 18.43
CA ALA A 531 0.51 20.35 17.51
C ALA A 531 1.79 20.80 16.79
N GLY A 532 1.72 20.95 15.49
CA GLY A 532 2.69 21.71 14.70
C GLY A 532 2.42 23.20 14.91
N TYR A 533 3.47 24.00 14.96
CA TYR A 533 3.37 25.44 15.24
C TYR A 533 2.96 26.23 13.98
N VAL A 534 1.78 26.83 13.99
CA VAL A 534 1.43 27.92 13.05
C VAL A 534 1.13 29.17 13.83
N ILE A 535 2.00 30.19 13.68
CA ILE A 535 1.81 31.51 14.31
C ILE A 535 0.50 32.14 13.78
N GLY A 536 -0.44 32.42 14.68
CA GLY A 536 -1.54 33.34 14.46
C GLY A 536 -2.87 32.78 13.97
N ARG A 537 -3.20 31.51 14.20
CA ARG A 537 -4.55 30.96 13.95
C ARG A 537 -5.16 30.35 15.21
N ASP A 538 -6.26 30.92 15.61
CA ASP A 538 -7.00 30.69 16.88
C ASP A 538 -8.25 29.82 16.69
N GLU A 539 -8.28 28.73 15.90
CA GLU A 539 -9.56 28.07 15.67
C GLU A 539 -9.55 26.54 15.89
N GLY A 540 -10.35 26.11 16.87
CA GLY A 540 -10.91 24.77 17.02
C GLY A 540 -10.02 23.71 17.66
N ALA A 541 -10.64 22.75 18.37
CA ALA A 541 -9.97 21.56 18.89
C ALA A 541 -9.51 20.65 17.74
N ALA A 542 -8.30 20.13 17.85
CA ALA A 542 -7.67 19.32 16.81
C ALA A 542 -8.20 17.88 16.78
N CYS A 543 -8.51 17.30 17.94
CA CYS A 543 -8.91 15.90 18.06
C CYS A 543 -10.09 15.74 19.01
N TYR A 544 -11.11 15.02 18.56
CA TYR A 544 -12.26 14.63 19.36
C TYR A 544 -12.26 13.11 19.57
N ILE A 545 -12.36 12.64 20.80
CA ILE A 545 -12.48 11.23 21.16
C ILE A 545 -13.79 11.04 21.91
N ARG A 546 -14.75 10.34 21.30
CA ARG A 546 -16.11 10.23 21.82
C ARG A 546 -16.62 8.80 21.82
N TYR A 547 -17.30 8.42 22.91
CA TYR A 547 -17.94 7.11 23.01
C TYR A 547 -16.97 5.93 22.77
N CYS A 548 -15.69 6.11 23.11
CA CYS A 548 -14.68 5.08 22.91
C CYS A 548 -14.47 4.25 24.17
N VAL A 549 -14.13 2.99 23.99
CA VAL A 549 -13.92 2.03 25.08
C VAL A 549 -12.51 1.47 25.02
N ASN A 550 -11.77 1.60 26.12
CA ASN A 550 -10.54 0.83 26.33
C ASN A 550 -10.77 -0.26 27.37
N GLY A 551 -10.62 -1.52 26.95
CA GLY A 551 -10.56 -2.69 27.82
C GLY A 551 -9.16 -3.33 27.88
N GLY A 552 -8.23 -2.80 27.06
CA GLY A 552 -6.86 -3.31 26.96
C GLY A 552 -5.95 -2.86 28.09
N THR A 553 -4.92 -3.61 28.36
CA THR A 553 -3.91 -3.29 29.38
C THR A 553 -2.81 -2.39 28.77
N LEU A 554 -2.44 -1.32 29.49
CA LEU A 554 -1.26 -0.52 29.21
C LEU A 554 -0.11 -0.98 30.10
N SER A 555 1.07 -1.22 29.54
CA SER A 555 2.20 -1.72 30.34
C SER A 555 3.56 -1.22 29.84
N TYR A 556 4.49 -1.08 30.79
CA TYR A 556 5.89 -0.78 30.53
C TYR A 556 6.79 -1.94 30.93
N GLY A 557 7.83 -2.22 30.11
CA GLY A 557 8.86 -3.19 30.43
C GLY A 557 9.87 -2.68 31.47
N ASP A 558 10.62 -3.58 32.09
CA ASP A 558 11.59 -3.26 33.15
C ASP A 558 12.75 -2.36 32.68
N ALA A 559 13.05 -2.31 31.38
CA ALA A 559 14.09 -1.45 30.81
C ALA A 559 13.63 0.01 30.56
N ALA A 560 12.32 0.26 30.61
CA ALA A 560 11.71 1.56 30.27
C ALA A 560 12.15 2.72 31.16
N VAL A 561 12.76 2.41 32.26
CA VAL A 561 12.82 3.25 33.44
C VAL A 561 14.09 4.09 33.51
N ASN A 562 15.15 3.77 32.77
CA ASN A 562 16.46 4.38 32.93
C ASN A 562 17.00 5.12 31.69
N ALA A 563 16.29 5.19 30.59
CA ALA A 563 16.79 5.88 29.40
C ALA A 563 16.21 7.30 29.31
N ALA A 564 17.07 8.31 29.41
CA ALA A 564 16.77 9.58 28.78
C ALA A 564 16.39 9.30 27.32
N ALA A 565 15.26 9.84 26.85
CA ALA A 565 14.81 9.61 25.48
C ALA A 565 15.97 9.76 24.52
N PRO A 566 16.29 8.79 23.67
CA PRO A 566 17.33 8.94 22.67
C PRO A 566 16.95 10.14 21.80
N ALA A 567 17.93 10.99 21.51
CA ALA A 567 17.72 12.04 20.53
C ALA A 567 17.24 11.36 19.24
N PRO A 568 16.23 11.91 18.54
CA PRO A 568 15.73 11.32 17.31
C PRO A 568 16.89 11.02 16.39
N ALA A 569 16.94 9.81 15.86
CA ALA A 569 17.98 9.39 14.94
C ALA A 569 18.00 10.37 13.77
N ALA A 570 19.12 11.02 13.53
CA ALA A 570 19.35 11.92 12.40
C ALA A 570 19.46 11.06 11.12
N GLY A 571 18.34 10.71 10.56
CA GLY A 571 18.26 9.87 9.37
C GLY A 571 16.92 9.99 8.69
N GLY A 572 16.67 11.13 8.08
CA GLY A 572 15.52 11.44 7.24
C GLY A 572 15.47 12.95 7.09
N ASP A 573 15.51 13.45 5.88
CA ASP A 573 15.40 14.88 5.54
C ASP A 573 14.02 15.49 5.90
N ASP A 574 13.60 15.34 7.16
CA ASP A 574 12.46 16.06 7.69
C ASP A 574 12.95 17.39 8.29
N GLN A 575 13.37 18.31 7.40
CA GLN A 575 13.77 19.68 7.76
C GLN A 575 12.61 20.58 8.23
N THR A 576 11.41 20.02 8.42
CA THR A 576 10.22 20.77 8.85
C THR A 576 9.99 20.75 10.37
N LEU A 577 10.71 19.93 11.12
CA LEU A 577 10.61 19.95 12.60
C LEU A 577 11.23 21.22 13.17
N ASN A 578 10.39 22.12 13.64
CA ASN A 578 10.84 23.40 14.23
C ASN A 578 11.33 23.25 15.69
N ALA A 579 11.85 24.35 16.25
CA ALA A 579 12.42 24.38 17.60
C ALA A 579 11.43 23.91 18.70
N THR A 580 10.12 23.98 18.47
CA THR A 580 9.05 23.58 19.40
C THR A 580 8.87 22.07 19.42
N GLU A 581 8.94 21.41 18.26
CA GLU A 581 8.93 19.94 18.17
C GLU A 581 10.18 19.35 18.84
N LYS A 582 11.30 20.02 18.70
CA LYS A 582 12.54 19.67 19.38
C LYS A 582 12.42 19.87 20.91
N ALA A 583 11.71 20.91 21.36
CA ALA A 583 11.43 21.15 22.78
C ALA A 583 10.39 20.13 23.33
N LEU A 584 9.38 19.77 22.56
CA LEU A 584 8.38 18.74 22.95
C LEU A 584 8.98 17.32 22.93
N SER A 585 9.93 17.03 22.04
CA SER A 585 10.68 15.77 22.05
C SER A 585 11.66 15.68 23.23
N THR A 586 12.09 16.82 23.77
CA THR A 586 12.95 16.91 24.96
C THR A 586 12.17 16.95 26.27
N MET A 587 10.84 17.07 26.27
CA MET A 587 10.03 16.79 27.47
C MET A 587 10.06 15.27 27.73
N SER A 588 11.15 14.84 28.34
CA SER A 588 11.46 13.46 28.69
C SER A 588 10.53 12.94 29.78
N GLY A 589 9.32 12.52 29.41
CA GLY A 589 8.40 11.91 30.35
C GLY A 589 7.59 10.80 29.69
N SER A 590 7.68 9.60 30.23
CA SER A 590 6.72 8.55 29.91
C SER A 590 5.35 8.93 30.44
N ALA A 591 4.28 8.66 29.69
CA ALA A 591 2.91 8.94 30.11
C ALA A 591 1.98 7.78 29.77
N ALA A 592 1.09 7.42 30.67
CA ALA A 592 0.06 6.42 30.46
C ALA A 592 -1.32 6.96 30.79
N GLY A 593 -2.20 6.96 29.83
CA GLY A 593 -3.62 7.33 30.01
C GLY A 593 -4.56 6.24 29.51
N GLY A 594 -5.56 5.90 30.27
CA GLY A 594 -6.50 4.86 29.91
C GLY A 594 -7.21 5.10 28.56
N ILE A 595 -7.33 6.35 28.15
CA ILE A 595 -7.84 6.75 26.82
C ILE A 595 -6.75 7.49 26.05
N VAL A 596 -6.13 8.52 26.62
CA VAL A 596 -5.12 9.36 25.95
C VAL A 596 -3.81 9.34 26.73
N GLY A 597 -2.70 8.98 26.09
CA GLY A 597 -1.37 8.97 26.71
C GLY A 597 -0.84 10.38 27.00
N ALA A 598 -0.59 11.15 25.95
CA ALA A 598 -0.19 12.55 26.08
C ALA A 598 -0.66 13.35 24.87
N SER A 599 -1.24 14.52 25.07
CA SER A 599 -1.77 15.26 23.94
C SER A 599 -1.93 16.74 24.18
N PHE A 600 -2.09 17.46 23.08
CA PHE A 600 -2.38 18.88 23.01
C PHE A 600 -3.68 19.07 22.20
N GLN A 601 -4.59 19.94 22.63
CA GLN A 601 -5.87 20.26 21.98
C GLN A 601 -6.75 19.03 21.68
N THR A 602 -6.99 18.19 22.67
CA THR A 602 -7.84 17.01 22.53
C THR A 602 -9.04 17.10 23.46
N VAL A 603 -10.22 16.85 22.89
CA VAL A 603 -11.49 16.77 23.62
C VAL A 603 -11.86 15.30 23.80
N VAL A 604 -12.06 14.86 25.04
CA VAL A 604 -12.46 13.50 25.42
C VAL A 604 -13.84 13.53 26.07
N GLU A 605 -14.83 12.96 25.42
CA GLU A 605 -16.22 12.99 25.89
C GLU A 605 -16.83 11.58 25.95
N SER A 606 -17.52 11.29 27.04
CA SER A 606 -18.30 10.06 27.20
C SER A 606 -17.51 8.79 26.88
N CYS A 607 -16.26 8.71 27.31
CA CYS A 607 -15.38 7.55 27.07
C CYS A 607 -15.29 6.66 28.32
N LEU A 608 -14.99 5.38 28.09
CA LEU A 608 -14.88 4.39 29.15
C LEU A 608 -13.50 3.72 29.14
N ASN A 609 -12.77 3.81 30.25
CA ASN A 609 -11.59 2.99 30.48
C ASN A 609 -11.90 1.84 31.48
N ARG A 610 -11.77 0.61 31.02
CA ARG A 610 -11.83 -0.62 31.81
C ARG A 610 -10.46 -1.30 31.90
N GLY A 611 -9.50 -0.82 31.12
CA GLY A 611 -8.15 -1.37 31.08
C GLY A 611 -7.34 -1.07 32.33
N GLN A 612 -6.31 -1.86 32.54
CA GLN A 612 -5.36 -1.70 33.64
C GLN A 612 -4.11 -0.96 33.14
N ILE A 613 -3.48 -0.22 34.05
CA ILE A 613 -2.17 0.40 33.80
C ILE A 613 -1.16 -0.29 34.74
N LEU A 614 -0.22 -1.00 34.13
CA LEU A 614 0.80 -1.77 34.84
C LEU A 614 2.16 -1.08 34.67
N LEU A 615 2.75 -0.66 35.77
CA LEU A 615 4.10 -0.09 35.80
C LEU A 615 5.09 -1.14 36.27
N SER A 616 6.31 -1.09 35.73
CA SER A 616 7.40 -1.96 36.19
C SER A 616 7.82 -1.64 37.62
N THR A 617 8.44 -2.61 38.30
CA THR A 617 8.99 -2.43 39.65
C THR A 617 10.07 -1.35 39.65
N GLY A 618 9.95 -0.36 40.54
CA GLY A 618 10.89 0.77 40.63
C GLY A 618 10.46 2.03 39.85
N THR A 619 9.34 1.96 39.12
CA THR A 619 8.77 3.16 38.48
C THR A 619 7.95 3.99 39.49
N THR A 620 8.18 5.29 39.55
CA THR A 620 7.39 6.19 40.36
C THR A 620 6.26 6.81 39.54
N PRO A 621 5.00 6.56 39.86
CA PRO A 621 3.88 7.22 39.19
C PRO A 621 3.80 8.67 39.62
N ILE A 622 3.63 9.58 38.66
CA ILE A 622 3.34 11.00 38.91
C ILE A 622 1.88 11.24 38.60
N ARG A 623 1.14 11.71 39.64
CA ARG A 623 -0.32 11.95 39.57
C ARG A 623 -0.66 13.43 39.47
N ASN A 624 0.30 14.30 39.79
CA ASN A 624 0.12 15.76 39.75
C ASN A 624 1.49 16.46 39.76
N TYR A 625 1.47 17.80 39.56
CA TYR A 625 2.69 18.62 39.51
C TYR A 625 3.50 18.62 40.83
N ALA A 626 2.82 18.56 41.97
CA ALA A 626 3.50 18.52 43.27
C ALA A 626 4.32 17.25 43.44
N GLU A 627 3.81 16.11 42.98
CA GLU A 627 4.58 14.85 42.95
C GLU A 627 5.78 14.92 41.99
N HIS A 628 5.62 15.58 40.81
CA HIS A 628 6.73 15.76 39.86
C HIS A 628 7.84 16.63 40.45
N SER A 629 7.48 17.75 41.12
CA SER A 629 8.46 18.63 41.71
C SER A 629 9.17 18.04 42.95
N ALA A 630 8.61 17.01 43.56
CA ALA A 630 9.17 16.30 44.72
C ALA A 630 10.12 15.13 44.32
N VAL A 631 10.11 14.71 43.09
CA VAL A 631 11.00 13.62 42.60
C VAL A 631 12.39 14.21 42.35
N SER A 632 13.31 14.00 43.25
CA SER A 632 14.72 14.36 43.14
C SER A 632 15.53 13.07 42.89
N GLY A 633 16.19 12.96 41.74
CA GLY A 633 17.12 11.88 41.48
C GLY A 633 16.81 11.02 40.24
N GLU A 634 17.57 9.98 40.02
CA GLU A 634 17.59 9.11 38.84
C GLU A 634 16.40 8.13 38.75
N SER A 635 15.31 8.35 39.49
CA SER A 635 14.15 7.46 39.42
C SER A 635 13.33 7.71 38.18
N ALA A 636 13.01 6.66 37.49
CA ALA A 636 12.11 6.69 36.37
C ALA A 636 10.70 7.14 36.78
N THR A 637 10.16 8.03 36.02
CA THR A 637 8.86 8.63 36.31
C THR A 637 7.90 8.43 35.14
N VAL A 638 6.66 8.11 35.43
CA VAL A 638 5.58 7.99 34.46
C VAL A 638 4.39 8.83 34.93
N PHE A 639 3.91 9.72 34.07
CA PHE A 639 2.64 10.43 34.32
C PHE A 639 1.48 9.47 34.11
N VAL A 640 0.59 9.33 35.06
CA VAL A 640 -0.48 8.36 35.04
C VAL A 640 -1.84 8.98 35.31
N GLY A 641 -2.80 8.71 34.43
CA GLY A 641 -4.20 9.08 34.60
C GLY A 641 -5.14 7.98 34.11
N ASN A 642 -6.25 7.75 34.77
CA ASN A 642 -7.21 6.73 34.34
C ASN A 642 -7.89 7.05 32.98
N ILE A 643 -7.93 8.30 32.56
CA ILE A 643 -8.43 8.75 31.27
C ILE A 643 -7.30 9.38 30.48
N TYR A 644 -6.57 10.32 31.08
CA TYR A 644 -5.58 11.17 30.40
C TYR A 644 -4.25 11.17 31.15
N GLY A 645 -3.15 10.77 30.51
CA GLY A 645 -1.84 10.66 31.15
C GLY A 645 -1.13 11.99 31.33
N LEU A 646 -0.99 12.78 30.27
CA LEU A 646 -0.26 14.04 30.30
C LEU A 646 -0.85 15.07 29.33
N PHE A 647 -1.17 16.27 29.84
CA PHE A 647 -1.44 17.42 29.00
C PHE A 647 -0.16 18.06 28.49
N LEU A 648 -0.06 18.28 27.22
CA LEU A 648 1.04 19.01 26.58
C LEU A 648 0.63 20.47 26.40
N TYR A 649 1.53 21.37 26.74
CA TYR A 649 1.30 22.82 26.80
C TYR A 649 2.10 23.53 25.70
N SER A 650 1.50 24.56 25.07
CA SER A 650 2.23 25.46 24.17
C SER A 650 2.81 26.65 24.95
N PRO A 651 4.13 26.83 25.01
CA PRO A 651 4.74 27.96 25.73
C PRO A 651 4.51 29.32 25.06
N THR A 652 3.90 29.36 23.87
CA THR A 652 3.72 30.59 23.07
C THR A 652 2.35 31.22 23.19
N ASP A 653 1.36 30.51 23.73
CA ASP A 653 0.03 31.03 23.99
C ASP A 653 -0.54 30.48 25.31
N PRO A 654 -0.07 31.02 26.46
CA PRO A 654 -0.48 30.52 27.75
C PRO A 654 -1.95 30.83 28.12
N GLU A 655 -2.54 31.86 27.53
CA GLU A 655 -3.90 32.30 27.92
C GLU A 655 -5.00 31.46 27.25
N ASN A 656 -4.75 30.82 26.12
CA ASN A 656 -5.75 30.04 25.35
C ASN A 656 -5.50 28.53 25.32
N ALA A 657 -4.37 28.05 25.82
CA ALA A 657 -3.97 26.63 25.69
C ALA A 657 -4.94 25.66 26.40
N PHE A 658 -5.57 26.07 27.49
CA PHE A 658 -6.45 25.22 28.30
C PHE A 658 -7.95 25.34 27.99
N GLU A 659 -8.40 26.37 27.28
CA GLU A 659 -9.82 26.51 26.94
C GLU A 659 -10.35 25.43 26.01
N ARG A 660 -9.47 24.68 25.34
CA ARG A 660 -9.80 23.71 24.28
C ARG A 660 -9.62 22.25 24.69
N GLU A 661 -9.10 21.99 25.90
CA GLU A 661 -8.97 20.63 26.40
C GLU A 661 -10.11 20.34 27.38
N HIS A 662 -10.95 19.37 27.00
CA HIS A 662 -12.09 18.97 27.82
C HIS A 662 -12.07 17.49 28.09
N ILE A 663 -12.35 17.08 29.32
CA ILE A 663 -12.60 15.67 29.68
C ILE A 663 -13.95 15.66 30.42
N THR A 664 -15.00 15.25 29.73
CA THR A 664 -16.35 15.32 30.29
C THR A 664 -17.06 13.97 30.23
N ASP A 665 -17.83 13.66 31.24
CA ASP A 665 -18.73 12.51 31.34
C ASP A 665 -18.05 11.14 31.11
N CYS A 666 -16.74 11.05 31.39
CA CYS A 666 -15.99 9.80 31.21
C CYS A 666 -16.11 8.91 32.46
N ALA A 667 -16.05 7.61 32.24
CA ALA A 667 -16.09 6.62 33.30
C ALA A 667 -14.85 5.72 33.30
N TYR A 668 -14.50 5.18 34.46
CA TYR A 668 -13.41 4.21 34.57
C TYR A 668 -13.64 3.20 35.70
N THR A 669 -13.10 1.97 35.50
CA THR A 669 -13.05 0.96 36.54
C THR A 669 -11.63 0.92 37.03
N GLY A 670 -11.18 1.42 38.00
CA GLY A 670 -9.77 1.52 38.19
C GLY A 670 -9.14 0.50 39.09
N GLY A 671 -8.04 -0.06 38.69
CA GLY A 671 -7.01 -0.71 39.48
C GLY A 671 -5.88 0.22 39.92
N PHE A 672 -5.84 1.46 39.45
CA PHE A 672 -4.80 2.43 39.79
C PHE A 672 -5.39 3.57 40.64
N ASP A 673 -4.76 3.86 41.79
CA ASP A 673 -5.16 4.96 42.65
C ASP A 673 -4.63 6.30 42.11
N ALA A 674 -5.19 6.73 40.97
CA ALA A 674 -4.87 7.95 40.28
C ALA A 674 -6.16 8.70 39.89
N PRO A 675 -6.13 10.03 39.76
CA PRO A 675 -7.25 10.79 39.24
C PRO A 675 -7.51 10.47 37.76
N ALA A 676 -8.57 11.04 37.18
CA ALA A 676 -8.86 10.92 35.78
C ALA A 676 -7.73 11.45 34.89
N TYR A 677 -6.92 12.34 35.38
CA TYR A 677 -5.84 13.02 34.65
C TYR A 677 -4.64 13.33 35.54
N ALA A 678 -3.47 13.55 34.95
CA ALA A 678 -2.26 14.04 35.59
C ALA A 678 -1.90 15.43 35.04
N PRO A 679 -2.19 16.53 35.74
CA PRO A 679 -1.92 17.89 35.25
C PRO A 679 -0.44 18.26 35.43
N PHE A 680 0.13 18.95 34.42
CA PHE A 680 1.50 19.46 34.46
C PHE A 680 1.63 20.88 35.07
N LEU A 681 0.58 21.71 35.03
CA LEU A 681 0.59 23.10 35.54
C LEU A 681 -0.51 23.39 36.55
N GLN A 682 -0.24 24.32 37.45
CA GLN A 682 -1.03 24.58 38.64
C GLN A 682 -2.16 25.62 38.50
N GLU A 683 -2.15 26.51 37.51
CA GLU A 683 -2.94 27.73 37.56
C GLU A 683 -4.23 27.75 36.73
N GLU A 684 -4.39 26.95 35.69
CA GLU A 684 -5.64 26.84 34.93
C GLU A 684 -5.93 25.40 34.57
N SER A 685 -6.96 24.81 35.13
CA SER A 685 -7.34 23.43 34.85
C SER A 685 -8.20 23.36 33.60
N PRO A 686 -7.98 22.38 32.72
CA PRO A 686 -8.90 22.08 31.62
C PRO A 686 -10.31 21.83 32.15
N VAL A 687 -11.34 22.00 31.32
CA VAL A 687 -12.71 21.71 31.73
C VAL A 687 -12.86 20.22 31.98
N ILE A 688 -12.99 19.85 33.23
CA ILE A 688 -13.12 18.49 33.70
C ILE A 688 -14.40 18.38 34.53
N SER A 689 -15.37 17.64 34.00
CA SER A 689 -16.66 17.49 34.66
C SER A 689 -17.30 16.13 34.39
N GLY A 690 -18.17 15.68 35.28
CA GLY A 690 -18.95 14.45 35.09
C GLY A 690 -18.16 13.12 35.13
N ASN A 691 -16.85 13.16 35.34
CA ASN A 691 -16.01 11.95 35.34
C ASN A 691 -16.19 11.17 36.64
N ARG A 692 -16.38 9.87 36.54
CA ARG A 692 -16.69 9.01 37.69
C ARG A 692 -16.06 7.64 37.61
N ARG A 693 -15.72 7.10 38.77
CA ARG A 693 -15.39 5.69 38.94
C ARG A 693 -16.68 4.87 39.04
N ILE A 694 -16.77 3.77 38.30
CA ILE A 694 -17.93 2.89 38.24
C ILE A 694 -17.57 1.44 38.54
N SER A 695 -18.57 0.61 38.79
CA SER A 695 -18.38 -0.85 38.95
C SER A 695 -18.15 -1.54 37.59
N GLU A 696 -17.59 -2.73 37.62
CA GLU A 696 -17.40 -3.55 36.42
C GLU A 696 -18.71 -3.91 35.71
N GLU A 697 -19.81 -4.06 36.47
CA GLU A 697 -21.12 -4.36 35.90
C GLU A 697 -21.71 -3.15 35.15
N GLU A 698 -21.63 -1.96 35.76
CA GLU A 698 -21.99 -0.71 35.08
C GLU A 698 -21.15 -0.48 33.84
N ALA A 699 -19.83 -0.74 33.94
CA ALA A 699 -18.91 -0.57 32.84
C ALA A 699 -19.24 -1.46 31.64
N ARG A 700 -19.67 -2.69 31.85
CA ARG A 700 -20.09 -3.59 30.77
C ARG A 700 -21.33 -3.07 30.06
N THR A 701 -22.35 -2.67 30.81
CA THR A 701 -23.58 -2.10 30.25
C THR A 701 -23.31 -0.81 29.46
N LEU A 702 -22.50 0.07 30.05
CA LEU A 702 -22.13 1.33 29.41
C LEU A 702 -21.32 1.12 28.13
N ALA A 703 -20.41 0.15 28.10
CA ALA A 703 -19.64 -0.19 26.88
C ALA A 703 -20.55 -0.63 25.74
N GLU A 704 -21.55 -1.47 26.01
CA GLU A 704 -22.50 -1.92 24.99
C GLU A 704 -23.33 -0.75 24.44
N GLU A 705 -23.69 0.21 25.27
CA GLU A 705 -24.45 1.42 24.85
C GLU A 705 -23.59 2.35 23.99
N MET A 706 -22.33 2.55 24.34
CA MET A 706 -21.41 3.44 23.62
C MET A 706 -21.03 2.93 22.24
N LEU A 707 -20.92 1.62 22.09
CA LEU A 707 -20.48 0.99 20.83
C LEU A 707 -21.62 0.75 19.82
N ARG A 708 -22.89 0.87 20.26
CA ARG A 708 -24.07 0.87 19.37
C ARG A 708 -24.18 2.18 18.60
#